data_b740e791013b5d3191fb9e600eaf134c
#
_entry.id   b740e791013b5d3191fb9e600eaf134c
#
_cell.length_a   1.000
_cell.length_b   1.000
_cell.length_c   1.000
_cell.angle_alpha   90.00
_cell.angle_beta   90.00
_cell.angle_gamma   90.00
#
_symmetry.space_group_name_H-M   'P 1'
#
loop_
_entity.id
_entity.type
_entity.pdbx_description
1 polymer ?
#
loop_
_entity_poly.entity_id
_entity_poly.type
_entity_poly.pdbx_seq_one_letter_code
_entity_poly.pdbx_strand_id
1 'polypeptide(L)'
;MLRERLGKDLLIFDGAMGTQLQEAGLKAGEIPEVYNIEHPEIIIDIHSRYLQSGANFITTNTFGCNPLKMADSGYCYCDLLKAAVKNARIARDKVNPNAYIALDIGPIGQLLEPLGTLTFDEAYEMIASQILIVKDQVDVVLLETMTDLYEVKAAILAVKENSDLPVFVTMTFEQNKRTLTGTDPLTFVNVVEGLGVDALGVNCSLGPNELKPIIDEILEVSSIPVMIQPNAGLPCLHNGQTCYEVTSDEYALAMIDYMQRGVSIVGGCCGTTPDFIAELKKRAPQNVTSRDVKRLTRVSSQNQTVTFEGQVVVCGERLNPTGKKKLKAALKEERYDECVVEGIKQQQAGADVLDVNVGLPGIDEPATMVKVMKLLQEVINLPLQIDSSSPEAIEKACRYYNGKPLINSVNGKDEVMEAIFPIVKKYGGVVIGLTLEDGIPLYAHERLAIAKKIIDKASEYGIAKEDIIIDCLTLTASAQQKEVQETLKALTLVKEELGVHTVLGVSNVSFGLPNRPLLNRTFLALAMQSGLDLPIINPLDQELMGTIDAYNVLYHFDKDSSRYISKQSQVTTLAPLTTSSFTLEDMIIHGLKDEVQAKTKELLQEREAMDVINNVIIPALNRVGKDYETNKIFLPQLIQSAETTKKAFEVVKSTFRVDSQSKGPIMMCTVEGDIHDIGKNIVKVVLESYGYQVIDLGKDVKVEKVVEAYHKYQPKMIGLSALMTTTVVNMKKTIEALHKVNCQCPIWVGGAVLTQEIADEIGADYYSEDAMASVTLLNHIFDKRGE
;
A
#
# COMPACT_ATOMS: atom_id res chain seq x y z
N MET A 1 -14.35 -27.78 10.72
CA MET A 1 -14.61 -26.67 9.76
C MET A 1 -13.28 -26.19 9.19
N LEU A 2 -13.26 -25.41 8.07
CA LEU A 2 -12.00 -24.96 7.44
C LEU A 2 -11.05 -24.27 8.44
N ARG A 3 -11.56 -23.30 9.23
CA ARG A 3 -10.76 -22.56 10.24
C ARG A 3 -10.03 -23.45 11.26
N GLU A 4 -10.57 -24.62 11.57
CA GLU A 4 -9.93 -25.56 12.52
C GLU A 4 -8.70 -26.26 11.93
N ARG A 5 -8.60 -26.32 10.61
CA ARG A 5 -7.51 -26.94 9.85
C ARG A 5 -6.35 -25.98 9.56
N LEU A 6 -6.64 -24.67 9.52
CA LEU A 6 -5.66 -23.63 9.21
C LEU A 6 -4.49 -23.66 10.18
N GLY A 7 -3.27 -23.67 9.67
CA GLY A 7 -2.04 -23.77 10.45
C GLY A 7 -1.76 -25.14 11.10
N LYS A 8 -2.69 -26.11 11.00
CA LYS A 8 -2.52 -27.46 11.51
C LYS A 8 -2.31 -28.47 10.40
N ASP A 9 -3.08 -28.33 9.32
CA ASP A 9 -2.99 -29.19 8.15
C ASP A 9 -2.25 -28.46 7.04
N LEU A 10 -1.49 -29.22 6.24
CA LEU A 10 -0.99 -28.72 4.97
C LEU A 10 -2.13 -28.76 3.95
N LEU A 11 -2.44 -27.60 3.38
CA LEU A 11 -3.52 -27.40 2.44
C LEU A 11 -2.97 -27.06 1.06
N ILE A 12 -3.46 -27.73 0.02
CA ILE A 12 -2.99 -27.56 -1.35
C ILE A 12 -4.12 -26.95 -2.18
N PHE A 13 -3.86 -25.78 -2.77
CA PHE A 13 -4.69 -25.17 -3.79
C PHE A 13 -4.41 -25.77 -5.16
N ASP A 14 -5.26 -25.46 -6.10
CA ASP A 14 -5.06 -25.76 -7.52
C ASP A 14 -3.93 -24.90 -8.13
N GLY A 15 -3.82 -24.93 -9.44
CA GLY A 15 -2.87 -24.14 -10.23
C GLY A 15 -3.58 -23.21 -11.21
N ALA A 16 -2.87 -22.80 -12.25
CA ALA A 16 -3.31 -21.83 -13.21
C ALA A 16 -4.60 -22.21 -13.96
N MET A 17 -5.65 -21.41 -13.83
CA MET A 17 -6.86 -21.52 -14.65
C MET A 17 -6.59 -20.99 -16.06
N GLY A 18 -6.03 -19.79 -16.21
CA GLY A 18 -5.81 -19.13 -17.49
C GLY A 18 -4.91 -19.95 -18.44
N THR A 19 -3.81 -20.51 -17.94
CA THR A 19 -2.92 -21.40 -18.75
C THR A 19 -3.68 -22.62 -19.26
N GLN A 20 -4.50 -23.26 -18.41
CA GLN A 20 -5.30 -24.42 -18.81
C GLN A 20 -6.39 -24.09 -19.83
N LEU A 21 -7.00 -22.90 -19.72
CA LEU A 21 -7.96 -22.40 -20.70
C LEU A 21 -7.30 -22.14 -22.07
N GLN A 22 -6.08 -21.60 -22.08
CA GLN A 22 -5.31 -21.41 -23.33
C GLN A 22 -4.98 -22.74 -24.01
N GLU A 23 -4.56 -23.73 -23.24
CA GLU A 23 -4.35 -25.10 -23.75
C GLU A 23 -5.64 -25.71 -24.30
N ALA A 24 -6.80 -25.36 -23.71
CA ALA A 24 -8.12 -25.79 -24.17
C ALA A 24 -8.67 -24.97 -25.33
N GLY A 25 -7.97 -23.92 -25.80
CA GLY A 25 -8.31 -23.15 -26.98
C GLY A 25 -8.77 -21.71 -26.76
N LEU A 26 -8.70 -21.18 -25.55
CA LEU A 26 -8.94 -19.75 -25.26
C LEU A 26 -7.95 -18.90 -26.06
N LYS A 27 -8.45 -18.00 -26.88
CA LYS A 27 -7.62 -17.13 -27.72
C LYS A 27 -7.24 -15.84 -26.96
N ALA A 28 -6.16 -15.23 -27.41
CA ALA A 28 -5.76 -13.91 -26.91
C ALA A 28 -6.87 -12.87 -27.13
N GLY A 29 -7.27 -12.19 -26.07
CA GLY A 29 -8.35 -11.19 -26.09
C GLY A 29 -9.74 -11.74 -25.77
N GLU A 30 -9.92 -13.04 -25.64
CA GLU A 30 -11.17 -13.60 -25.10
C GLU A 30 -11.18 -13.50 -23.58
N ILE A 31 -12.37 -13.27 -23.01
CA ILE A 31 -12.58 -13.13 -21.57
C ILE A 31 -12.74 -14.51 -20.94
N PRO A 32 -11.81 -14.95 -20.07
CA PRO A 32 -11.84 -16.31 -19.49
C PRO A 32 -13.15 -16.64 -18.76
N GLU A 33 -13.76 -15.65 -18.10
CA GLU A 33 -14.98 -15.82 -17.32
C GLU A 33 -16.20 -16.18 -18.18
N VAL A 34 -16.21 -15.80 -19.46
CA VAL A 34 -17.28 -16.14 -20.41
C VAL A 34 -17.36 -17.65 -20.63
N TYR A 35 -16.25 -18.37 -20.54
CA TYR A 35 -16.21 -19.83 -20.62
C TYR A 35 -17.04 -20.52 -19.53
N ASN A 36 -17.33 -19.87 -18.42
CA ASN A 36 -18.25 -20.42 -17.41
C ASN A 36 -19.64 -20.72 -17.95
N ILE A 37 -20.09 -19.97 -18.96
CA ILE A 37 -21.41 -20.11 -19.60
C ILE A 37 -21.28 -20.80 -20.95
N GLU A 38 -20.33 -20.41 -21.80
CA GLU A 38 -20.23 -20.92 -23.17
C GLU A 38 -19.59 -22.30 -23.25
N HIS A 39 -18.63 -22.60 -22.36
CA HIS A 39 -17.86 -23.85 -22.34
C HIS A 39 -17.75 -24.44 -20.91
N PRO A 40 -18.88 -24.63 -20.19
CA PRO A 40 -18.85 -25.10 -18.80
C PRO A 40 -18.17 -26.46 -18.64
N GLU A 41 -18.21 -27.33 -19.67
CA GLU A 41 -17.54 -28.62 -19.68
C GLU A 41 -16.03 -28.50 -19.57
N ILE A 42 -15.41 -27.46 -20.17
CA ILE A 42 -13.96 -27.22 -20.08
C ILE A 42 -13.60 -26.80 -18.65
N ILE A 43 -14.35 -25.86 -18.05
CA ILE A 43 -14.13 -25.42 -16.68
C ILE A 43 -14.26 -26.57 -15.68
N ILE A 44 -15.31 -27.40 -15.84
CA ILE A 44 -15.55 -28.57 -14.99
C ILE A 44 -14.41 -29.60 -15.15
N ASP A 45 -13.88 -29.78 -16.36
CA ASP A 45 -12.75 -30.69 -16.61
C ASP A 45 -11.47 -30.19 -15.92
N ILE A 46 -11.14 -28.90 -16.06
CA ILE A 46 -9.96 -28.29 -15.42
C ILE A 46 -10.03 -28.48 -13.90
N HIS A 47 -11.14 -28.09 -13.28
CA HIS A 47 -11.32 -28.29 -11.83
C HIS A 47 -11.22 -29.77 -11.44
N SER A 48 -11.79 -30.67 -12.24
CA SER A 48 -11.74 -32.12 -11.99
C SER A 48 -10.32 -32.66 -12.04
N ARG A 49 -9.49 -32.23 -12.98
CA ARG A 49 -8.08 -32.62 -13.09
C ARG A 49 -7.26 -32.13 -11.88
N TYR A 50 -7.44 -30.90 -11.41
CA TYR A 50 -6.77 -30.39 -10.22
C TYR A 50 -7.18 -31.17 -8.96
N LEU A 51 -8.46 -31.49 -8.80
CA LEU A 51 -8.92 -32.32 -7.67
C LEU A 51 -8.36 -33.75 -7.74
N GLN A 52 -8.25 -34.34 -8.91
CA GLN A 52 -7.63 -35.65 -9.12
C GLN A 52 -6.13 -35.63 -8.81
N SER A 53 -5.46 -34.51 -9.02
CA SER A 53 -4.05 -34.28 -8.66
C SER A 53 -3.83 -34.07 -7.16
N GLY A 54 -4.91 -34.03 -6.38
CA GLY A 54 -4.85 -33.97 -4.91
C GLY A 54 -4.98 -32.59 -4.30
N ALA A 55 -5.47 -31.60 -5.06
CA ALA A 55 -5.83 -30.29 -4.53
C ALA A 55 -6.93 -30.43 -3.46
N ASN A 56 -6.77 -29.64 -2.37
CA ASN A 56 -7.78 -29.49 -1.33
C ASN A 56 -8.75 -28.36 -1.64
N PHE A 57 -8.32 -27.39 -2.46
CA PHE A 57 -9.10 -26.25 -2.93
C PHE A 57 -9.10 -26.18 -4.43
N ILE A 58 -10.22 -25.71 -4.98
CA ILE A 58 -10.32 -25.21 -6.34
C ILE A 58 -10.80 -23.77 -6.31
N THR A 59 -10.16 -22.91 -7.11
CA THR A 59 -10.53 -21.51 -7.28
C THR A 59 -11.54 -21.37 -8.41
N THR A 60 -12.62 -20.61 -8.18
CA THR A 60 -13.60 -20.34 -9.23
C THR A 60 -12.97 -19.53 -10.36
N ASN A 61 -13.43 -19.72 -11.60
CA ASN A 61 -12.97 -18.93 -12.75
C ASN A 61 -13.66 -17.55 -12.74
N THR A 62 -13.26 -16.70 -11.76
CA THR A 62 -13.91 -15.40 -11.48
C THR A 62 -12.92 -14.26 -11.20
N PHE A 63 -11.64 -14.44 -11.49
CA PHE A 63 -10.56 -13.48 -11.23
C PHE A 63 -10.88 -12.06 -11.71
N GLY A 64 -11.41 -11.91 -12.91
CA GLY A 64 -11.80 -10.62 -13.48
C GLY A 64 -13.31 -10.34 -13.40
N CYS A 65 -14.11 -11.15 -12.69
CA CYS A 65 -15.56 -11.11 -12.76
C CYS A 65 -16.18 -9.97 -11.94
N ASN A 66 -15.87 -8.73 -12.27
CA ASN A 66 -16.43 -7.55 -11.65
C ASN A 66 -17.18 -6.66 -12.66
N PRO A 67 -18.03 -5.71 -12.20
CA PRO A 67 -18.82 -4.86 -13.09
C PRO A 67 -18.02 -4.08 -14.13
N LEU A 68 -16.82 -3.61 -13.79
CA LEU A 68 -15.98 -2.80 -14.69
C LEU A 68 -15.37 -3.67 -15.80
N LYS A 69 -14.74 -4.79 -15.43
CA LYS A 69 -14.07 -5.67 -16.40
C LYS A 69 -15.07 -6.41 -17.30
N MET A 70 -16.28 -6.70 -16.79
CA MET A 70 -17.31 -7.42 -17.53
C MET A 70 -18.25 -6.52 -18.33
N ALA A 71 -18.06 -5.19 -18.31
CA ALA A 71 -18.94 -4.24 -19.00
C ALA A 71 -19.15 -4.54 -20.49
N ASP A 72 -18.09 -4.96 -21.17
CA ASP A 72 -18.09 -5.24 -22.61
C ASP A 72 -18.16 -6.75 -22.95
N SER A 73 -18.35 -7.63 -21.95
CA SER A 73 -18.40 -9.09 -22.15
C SER A 73 -19.65 -9.60 -22.85
N GLY A 74 -20.70 -8.79 -22.90
CA GLY A 74 -22.01 -9.22 -23.36
C GLY A 74 -22.85 -10.01 -22.35
N TYR A 75 -22.30 -10.28 -21.15
CA TYR A 75 -22.92 -11.04 -20.07
C TYR A 75 -23.01 -10.19 -18.79
N CYS A 76 -24.02 -10.48 -17.96
CA CYS A 76 -24.04 -9.95 -16.61
C CYS A 76 -22.97 -10.65 -15.76
N TYR A 77 -22.11 -9.90 -15.09
CA TYR A 77 -21.11 -10.48 -14.18
C TYR A 77 -21.76 -11.37 -13.10
N CYS A 78 -23.01 -11.07 -12.71
CA CYS A 78 -23.79 -11.88 -11.77
C CYS A 78 -24.04 -13.30 -12.28
N ASP A 79 -24.31 -13.45 -13.59
CA ASP A 79 -24.59 -14.75 -14.20
C ASP A 79 -23.30 -15.53 -14.40
N LEU A 80 -22.20 -14.84 -14.74
CA LEU A 80 -20.86 -15.42 -14.83
C LEU A 80 -20.40 -15.96 -13.48
N LEU A 81 -20.58 -15.20 -12.37
CA LEU A 81 -20.27 -15.65 -11.00
C LEU A 81 -21.05 -16.91 -10.62
N LYS A 82 -22.37 -16.91 -10.84
CA LYS A 82 -23.21 -18.08 -10.54
C LYS A 82 -22.82 -19.30 -11.34
N ALA A 83 -22.51 -19.11 -12.63
CA ALA A 83 -22.07 -20.20 -13.51
C ALA A 83 -20.72 -20.76 -13.04
N ALA A 84 -19.75 -19.91 -12.70
CA ALA A 84 -18.44 -20.33 -12.21
C ALA A 84 -18.56 -21.19 -10.94
N VAL A 85 -19.29 -20.73 -9.93
CA VAL A 85 -19.51 -21.46 -8.68
C VAL A 85 -20.24 -22.78 -8.94
N LYS A 86 -21.24 -22.78 -9.82
CA LYS A 86 -21.95 -24.01 -10.23
C LYS A 86 -20.99 -25.02 -10.84
N ASN A 87 -20.11 -24.60 -11.76
CA ASN A 87 -19.15 -25.46 -12.42
C ASN A 87 -18.15 -26.07 -11.43
N ALA A 88 -17.62 -25.26 -10.51
CA ALA A 88 -16.73 -25.69 -9.44
C ALA A 88 -17.43 -26.74 -8.53
N ARG A 89 -18.69 -26.52 -8.17
CA ARG A 89 -19.47 -27.46 -7.35
C ARG A 89 -19.69 -28.79 -8.07
N ILE A 90 -20.01 -28.77 -9.36
CA ILE A 90 -20.18 -30.00 -10.16
C ILE A 90 -18.87 -30.81 -10.16
N ALA A 91 -17.72 -30.17 -10.37
CA ALA A 91 -16.42 -30.84 -10.35
C ALA A 91 -16.10 -31.41 -8.96
N ARG A 92 -16.28 -30.62 -7.89
CA ARG A 92 -16.07 -31.02 -6.51
C ARG A 92 -16.94 -32.25 -6.15
N ASP A 93 -18.23 -32.17 -6.37
CA ASP A 93 -19.18 -33.20 -5.95
C ASP A 93 -18.94 -34.52 -6.72
N LYS A 94 -18.40 -34.43 -7.94
CA LYS A 94 -18.05 -35.59 -8.79
C LYS A 94 -16.72 -36.25 -8.36
N VAL A 95 -15.69 -35.45 -7.96
CA VAL A 95 -14.31 -35.95 -7.78
C VAL A 95 -13.92 -36.05 -6.31
N ASN A 96 -14.12 -34.99 -5.54
CA ASN A 96 -13.77 -34.92 -4.12
C ASN A 96 -14.77 -34.03 -3.35
N PRO A 97 -15.87 -34.61 -2.83
CA PRO A 97 -16.87 -33.83 -2.09
C PRO A 97 -16.37 -33.13 -0.82
N ASN A 98 -15.17 -33.50 -0.33
CA ASN A 98 -14.55 -32.86 0.82
C ASN A 98 -13.61 -31.69 0.47
N ALA A 99 -13.43 -31.40 -0.80
CA ALA A 99 -12.65 -30.25 -1.24
C ALA A 99 -13.40 -28.95 -1.00
N TYR A 100 -12.67 -27.86 -0.86
CA TYR A 100 -13.20 -26.52 -0.67
C TYR A 100 -13.26 -25.74 -1.99
N ILE A 101 -14.24 -24.86 -2.11
CA ILE A 101 -14.38 -23.93 -3.22
C ILE A 101 -14.00 -22.55 -2.73
N ALA A 102 -12.95 -21.96 -3.32
CA ALA A 102 -12.54 -20.61 -3.09
C ALA A 102 -13.17 -19.67 -4.14
N LEU A 103 -13.91 -18.67 -3.68
CA LEU A 103 -14.31 -17.56 -4.54
C LEU A 103 -13.08 -16.74 -4.86
N ASP A 104 -12.66 -16.73 -6.10
CA ASP A 104 -11.51 -15.99 -6.58
C ASP A 104 -11.90 -14.56 -6.92
N ILE A 105 -11.22 -13.58 -6.32
CA ILE A 105 -11.38 -12.17 -6.59
C ILE A 105 -9.99 -11.55 -6.81
N GLY A 106 -9.73 -11.18 -8.05
CA GLY A 106 -8.54 -10.42 -8.43
C GLY A 106 -8.75 -8.90 -8.32
N PRO A 107 -7.72 -8.09 -8.63
CA PRO A 107 -7.79 -6.64 -8.63
C PRO A 107 -8.94 -6.12 -9.52
N ILE A 108 -9.57 -5.03 -9.09
CA ILE A 108 -10.69 -4.41 -9.83
C ILE A 108 -10.25 -3.94 -11.22
N GLY A 109 -8.99 -3.53 -11.36
CA GLY A 109 -8.41 -3.10 -12.64
C GLY A 109 -8.35 -1.58 -12.81
N GLN A 110 -8.63 -0.84 -11.73
CA GLN A 110 -8.42 0.61 -11.64
C GLN A 110 -7.82 0.92 -10.26
N LEU A 111 -6.89 1.87 -10.20
CA LEU A 111 -6.37 2.36 -8.93
C LEU A 111 -7.42 3.19 -8.19
N LEU A 112 -7.39 3.09 -6.87
CA LEU A 112 -8.20 3.91 -6.00
C LEU A 112 -7.66 5.34 -5.90
N GLU A 113 -8.54 6.30 -5.55
CA GLU A 113 -8.10 7.66 -5.21
C GLU A 113 -7.08 7.64 -4.07
N PRO A 114 -6.06 8.49 -4.12
CA PRO A 114 -5.82 9.58 -5.09
C PRO A 114 -5.01 9.17 -6.33
N LEU A 115 -4.59 7.92 -6.47
CA LEU A 115 -3.75 7.43 -7.56
C LEU A 115 -4.55 7.18 -8.85
N GLY A 116 -5.80 6.84 -8.71
CA GLY A 116 -6.74 6.62 -9.78
C GLY A 116 -8.02 7.42 -9.59
N THR A 117 -9.09 6.95 -10.22
CA THR A 117 -10.40 7.62 -10.22
C THR A 117 -11.46 6.87 -9.42
N LEU A 118 -11.16 5.66 -8.94
CA LEU A 118 -12.10 4.83 -8.22
C LEU A 118 -12.08 5.21 -6.73
N THR A 119 -13.23 5.48 -6.15
CA THR A 119 -13.33 5.75 -4.72
C THR A 119 -13.23 4.45 -3.90
N PHE A 120 -12.84 4.57 -2.64
CA PHE A 120 -12.81 3.42 -1.70
C PHE A 120 -14.19 2.75 -1.58
N ASP A 121 -15.25 3.54 -1.52
CA ASP A 121 -16.60 3.01 -1.35
C ASP A 121 -17.10 2.32 -2.63
N GLU A 122 -16.79 2.83 -3.82
CA GLU A 122 -17.09 2.14 -5.08
C GLU A 122 -16.37 0.79 -5.16
N ALA A 123 -15.09 0.72 -4.79
CA ALA A 123 -14.34 -0.53 -4.72
C ALA A 123 -14.97 -1.51 -3.73
N TYR A 124 -15.32 -1.03 -2.53
CA TYR A 124 -16.02 -1.82 -1.51
C TYR A 124 -17.35 -2.38 -2.05
N GLU A 125 -18.20 -1.54 -2.65
CA GLU A 125 -19.52 -1.94 -3.15
C GLU A 125 -19.41 -2.97 -4.29
N MET A 126 -18.44 -2.81 -5.19
CA MET A 126 -18.21 -3.79 -6.26
C MET A 126 -17.89 -5.17 -5.70
N ILE A 127 -17.00 -5.25 -4.72
CA ILE A 127 -16.61 -6.53 -4.11
C ILE A 127 -17.72 -7.08 -3.23
N ALA A 128 -18.40 -6.24 -2.43
CA ALA A 128 -19.54 -6.64 -1.64
C ALA A 128 -20.66 -7.25 -2.49
N SER A 129 -20.89 -6.68 -3.68
CA SER A 129 -21.89 -7.21 -4.62
C SER A 129 -21.54 -8.63 -5.10
N GLN A 130 -20.26 -8.93 -5.36
CA GLN A 130 -19.80 -10.26 -5.73
C GLN A 130 -20.04 -11.27 -4.60
N ILE A 131 -19.67 -10.89 -3.37
CA ILE A 131 -19.84 -11.73 -2.17
C ILE A 131 -21.30 -12.09 -1.96
N LEU A 132 -22.18 -11.10 -1.98
CA LEU A 132 -23.63 -11.27 -1.73
C LEU A 132 -24.31 -12.22 -2.72
N ILE A 133 -23.79 -12.34 -3.95
CA ILE A 133 -24.35 -13.23 -4.98
C ILE A 133 -24.08 -14.70 -4.66
N VAL A 134 -22.91 -15.07 -4.10
CA VAL A 134 -22.45 -16.47 -4.03
C VAL A 134 -22.00 -16.93 -2.64
N LYS A 135 -22.03 -16.07 -1.59
CA LYS A 135 -21.50 -16.37 -0.26
C LYS A 135 -21.98 -17.69 0.37
N ASP A 136 -23.20 -18.12 0.07
CA ASP A 136 -23.79 -19.33 0.63
C ASP A 136 -23.38 -20.61 -0.18
N GLN A 137 -22.57 -20.44 -1.22
CA GLN A 137 -22.24 -21.50 -2.16
C GLN A 137 -20.72 -21.80 -2.25
N VAL A 138 -19.92 -21.02 -1.55
CA VAL A 138 -18.44 -21.12 -1.50
C VAL A 138 -17.97 -21.32 -0.06
N ASP A 139 -16.74 -21.76 0.13
CA ASP A 139 -16.20 -22.13 1.44
C ASP A 139 -15.22 -21.07 2.00
N VAL A 140 -14.64 -20.27 1.13
CA VAL A 140 -13.64 -19.24 1.44
C VAL A 140 -13.62 -18.19 0.34
N VAL A 141 -13.22 -16.96 0.67
CA VAL A 141 -12.88 -15.91 -0.31
C VAL A 141 -11.38 -15.80 -0.42
N LEU A 142 -10.86 -15.91 -1.64
CA LEU A 142 -9.47 -15.66 -1.98
C LEU A 142 -9.38 -14.29 -2.69
N LEU A 143 -8.72 -13.33 -2.05
CA LEU A 143 -8.32 -12.07 -2.64
C LEU A 143 -6.89 -12.25 -3.14
N GLU A 144 -6.70 -12.41 -4.46
CA GLU A 144 -5.38 -12.77 -4.98
C GLU A 144 -4.82 -11.78 -6.00
N THR A 145 -3.49 -11.83 -6.17
CA THR A 145 -2.74 -11.02 -7.12
C THR A 145 -2.92 -9.50 -6.85
N MET A 146 -3.17 -9.16 -5.60
CA MET A 146 -3.39 -7.77 -5.20
C MET A 146 -2.09 -6.97 -5.24
N THR A 147 -2.14 -5.75 -5.74
CA THR A 147 -1.00 -4.85 -5.91
C THR A 147 -1.12 -3.55 -5.12
N ASP A 148 -2.32 -3.26 -4.61
CA ASP A 148 -2.64 -2.07 -3.83
C ASP A 148 -3.23 -2.44 -2.46
N LEU A 149 -2.56 -2.03 -1.38
CA LEU A 149 -2.99 -2.30 -0.01
C LEU A 149 -4.33 -1.63 0.33
N TYR A 150 -4.63 -0.49 -0.31
CA TYR A 150 -5.89 0.21 -0.07
C TYR A 150 -7.09 -0.52 -0.68
N GLU A 151 -6.92 -1.07 -1.87
CA GLU A 151 -7.89 -1.97 -2.50
C GLU A 151 -8.09 -3.24 -1.67
N VAL A 152 -6.99 -3.85 -1.19
CA VAL A 152 -7.04 -5.02 -0.27
C VAL A 152 -7.87 -4.73 0.96
N LYS A 153 -7.68 -3.56 1.58
CA LYS A 153 -8.49 -3.18 2.75
C LYS A 153 -9.97 -3.05 2.43
N ALA A 154 -10.33 -2.39 1.32
CA ALA A 154 -11.71 -2.30 0.86
C ALA A 154 -12.32 -3.69 0.65
N ALA A 155 -11.56 -4.60 0.03
CA ALA A 155 -11.97 -5.97 -0.23
C ALA A 155 -12.19 -6.78 1.06
N ILE A 156 -11.24 -6.74 2.00
CA ILE A 156 -11.38 -7.44 3.29
C ILE A 156 -12.61 -6.95 4.04
N LEU A 157 -12.83 -5.63 4.11
CA LEU A 157 -14.01 -5.07 4.76
C LEU A 157 -15.29 -5.48 4.06
N ALA A 158 -15.31 -5.50 2.72
CA ALA A 158 -16.46 -5.95 1.95
C ALA A 158 -16.82 -7.41 2.26
N VAL A 159 -15.83 -8.30 2.39
CA VAL A 159 -16.09 -9.70 2.76
C VAL A 159 -16.59 -9.81 4.19
N LYS A 160 -15.92 -9.19 5.15
CA LYS A 160 -16.21 -9.34 6.59
C LYS A 160 -17.48 -8.65 7.05
N GLU A 161 -17.90 -7.58 6.38
CA GLU A 161 -19.15 -6.90 6.68
C GLU A 161 -20.37 -7.59 6.04
N ASN A 162 -20.17 -8.44 5.03
CA ASN A 162 -21.26 -9.08 4.28
C ASN A 162 -21.30 -10.62 4.39
N SER A 163 -20.34 -11.25 5.06
CA SER A 163 -20.28 -12.70 5.25
C SER A 163 -19.43 -13.09 6.46
N ASP A 164 -19.58 -14.36 6.91
CA ASP A 164 -18.73 -15.01 7.90
C ASP A 164 -17.68 -15.92 7.25
N LEU A 165 -17.48 -15.84 5.94
CA LEU A 165 -16.52 -16.66 5.20
C LEU A 165 -15.09 -16.38 5.66
N PRO A 166 -14.23 -17.40 5.72
CA PRO A 166 -12.80 -17.19 5.84
C PRO A 166 -12.28 -16.33 4.69
N VAL A 167 -11.27 -15.49 4.97
CA VAL A 167 -10.65 -14.59 4.00
C VAL A 167 -9.18 -14.92 3.89
N PHE A 168 -8.73 -15.27 2.68
CA PHE A 168 -7.33 -15.46 2.35
C PHE A 168 -6.90 -14.32 1.43
N VAL A 169 -5.71 -13.77 1.68
CA VAL A 169 -5.19 -12.63 0.92
C VAL A 169 -3.79 -12.91 0.43
N THR A 170 -3.58 -12.78 -0.87
CA THR A 170 -2.24 -12.82 -1.45
C THR A 170 -1.96 -11.55 -2.23
N MET A 171 -0.76 -10.99 -2.03
CA MET A 171 -0.27 -9.86 -2.78
C MET A 171 0.84 -10.27 -3.74
N THR A 172 1.00 -9.47 -4.78
CA THR A 172 2.04 -9.63 -5.78
C THR A 172 3.13 -8.59 -5.55
N PHE A 173 4.36 -9.07 -5.42
CA PHE A 173 5.54 -8.25 -5.20
C PHE A 173 6.47 -8.31 -6.41
N GLU A 174 7.18 -7.21 -6.65
CA GLU A 174 8.26 -7.12 -7.62
C GLU A 174 9.60 -7.59 -7.01
N GLN A 175 10.64 -7.69 -7.82
CA GLN A 175 11.98 -8.13 -7.36
C GLN A 175 12.57 -7.22 -6.28
N ASN A 176 12.20 -5.93 -6.26
CA ASN A 176 12.59 -4.96 -5.23
C ASN A 176 11.89 -5.20 -3.87
N LYS A 177 11.09 -6.26 -3.73
CA LYS A 177 10.26 -6.62 -2.57
C LYS A 177 9.16 -5.61 -2.26
N ARG A 178 8.67 -4.89 -3.25
CA ARG A 178 7.57 -3.95 -3.11
C ARG A 178 6.44 -4.30 -4.06
N THR A 179 5.22 -3.96 -3.66
CA THR A 179 4.07 -3.98 -4.57
C THR A 179 4.12 -2.75 -5.48
N LEU A 180 3.27 -2.71 -6.49
CA LEU A 180 3.15 -1.56 -7.41
C LEU A 180 3.00 -0.22 -6.67
N THR A 181 2.24 -0.18 -5.58
CA THR A 181 2.00 1.04 -4.78
C THR A 181 3.03 1.27 -3.67
N GLY A 182 4.06 0.42 -3.57
CA GLY A 182 5.21 0.60 -2.68
C GLY A 182 5.12 -0.12 -1.33
N THR A 183 4.11 -0.94 -1.09
CA THR A 183 3.95 -1.71 0.15
C THR A 183 5.04 -2.80 0.26
N ASP A 184 5.73 -2.90 1.41
CA ASP A 184 6.67 -3.98 1.69
C ASP A 184 6.01 -5.17 2.43
N PRO A 185 6.68 -6.32 2.52
CA PRO A 185 6.13 -7.52 3.16
C PRO A 185 5.75 -7.31 4.62
N LEU A 186 6.55 -6.55 5.38
CA LEU A 186 6.26 -6.24 6.78
C LEU A 186 4.98 -5.43 6.93
N THR A 187 4.81 -4.40 6.11
CA THR A 187 3.62 -3.53 6.10
C THR A 187 2.39 -4.31 5.67
N PHE A 188 2.50 -5.13 4.61
CA PHE A 188 1.43 -6.03 4.19
C PHE A 188 0.95 -6.92 5.33
N VAL A 189 1.86 -7.66 5.97
CA VAL A 189 1.52 -8.55 7.08
C VAL A 189 0.87 -7.78 8.22
N ASN A 190 1.46 -6.67 8.65
CA ASN A 190 0.98 -5.88 9.78
C ASN A 190 -0.46 -5.36 9.58
N VAL A 191 -0.77 -4.88 8.38
CA VAL A 191 -2.10 -4.33 8.06
C VAL A 191 -3.12 -5.44 7.90
N VAL A 192 -2.81 -6.46 7.09
CA VAL A 192 -3.76 -7.51 6.71
C VAL A 192 -4.06 -8.44 7.89
N GLU A 193 -3.05 -8.78 8.68
CA GLU A 193 -3.23 -9.55 9.92
C GLU A 193 -4.04 -8.75 10.95
N GLY A 194 -3.80 -7.42 11.07
CA GLY A 194 -4.59 -6.53 11.89
C GLY A 194 -6.07 -6.52 11.49
N LEU A 195 -6.38 -6.52 10.21
CA LEU A 195 -7.74 -6.61 9.67
C LEU A 195 -8.39 -7.99 9.92
N GLY A 196 -7.64 -8.96 10.46
CA GLY A 196 -8.14 -10.24 10.93
C GLY A 196 -8.54 -11.19 9.81
N VAL A 197 -7.70 -11.34 8.80
CA VAL A 197 -7.85 -12.40 7.79
C VAL A 197 -7.42 -13.75 8.34
N ASP A 198 -7.85 -14.83 7.69
CA ASP A 198 -7.58 -16.21 8.14
C ASP A 198 -6.27 -16.78 7.59
N ALA A 199 -5.78 -16.26 6.46
CA ALA A 199 -4.46 -16.55 5.89
C ALA A 199 -3.98 -15.39 5.02
N LEU A 200 -2.66 -15.23 4.89
CA LEU A 200 -2.04 -14.23 4.03
C LEU A 200 -0.83 -14.81 3.30
N GLY A 201 -0.40 -14.16 2.24
CA GLY A 201 0.80 -14.58 1.54
C GLY A 201 1.06 -13.92 0.20
N VAL A 202 1.67 -14.68 -0.70
CA VAL A 202 2.10 -14.18 -2.02
C VAL A 202 1.69 -15.10 -3.14
N ASN A 203 1.35 -14.53 -4.29
CA ASN A 203 1.12 -15.29 -5.51
C ASN A 203 1.61 -14.52 -6.74
N CYS A 204 1.75 -15.23 -7.86
CA CYS A 204 2.08 -14.67 -9.17
C CYS A 204 3.43 -13.92 -9.23
N SER A 205 3.64 -13.14 -10.29
CA SER A 205 4.80 -12.29 -10.64
C SER A 205 6.12 -13.05 -10.81
N LEU A 206 6.56 -13.75 -9.77
CA LEU A 206 7.88 -14.37 -9.67
C LEU A 206 7.76 -15.90 -9.54
N GLY A 207 8.86 -16.59 -9.83
CA GLY A 207 8.99 -18.01 -9.59
C GLY A 207 9.28 -18.35 -8.12
N PRO A 208 9.30 -19.64 -7.77
CA PRO A 208 9.47 -20.04 -6.36
C PRO A 208 10.83 -19.62 -5.77
N ASN A 209 11.89 -19.54 -6.56
CA ASN A 209 13.21 -19.13 -6.07
C ASN A 209 13.32 -17.63 -5.87
N GLU A 210 12.78 -16.84 -6.78
CA GLU A 210 12.80 -15.38 -6.75
C GLU A 210 11.95 -14.81 -5.59
N LEU A 211 10.87 -15.50 -5.22
CA LEU A 211 10.01 -15.13 -4.09
C LEU A 211 10.68 -15.36 -2.71
N LYS A 212 11.79 -16.12 -2.64
CA LYS A 212 12.40 -16.50 -1.37
C LYS A 212 12.66 -15.33 -0.42
N PRO A 213 13.27 -14.20 -0.81
CA PRO A 213 13.53 -13.10 0.11
C PRO A 213 12.25 -12.45 0.68
N ILE A 214 11.14 -12.49 -0.08
CA ILE A 214 9.83 -11.94 0.32
C ILE A 214 9.16 -12.91 1.31
N ILE A 215 9.19 -14.20 0.99
CA ILE A 215 8.62 -15.25 1.85
C ILE A 215 9.36 -15.33 3.19
N ASP A 216 10.68 -15.16 3.18
CA ASP A 216 11.50 -15.14 4.40
C ASP A 216 11.02 -14.02 5.34
N GLU A 217 10.83 -12.79 4.85
CA GLU A 217 10.33 -11.68 5.64
C GLU A 217 8.90 -11.93 6.15
N ILE A 218 8.00 -12.48 5.34
CA ILE A 218 6.63 -12.80 5.76
C ILE A 218 6.64 -13.85 6.87
N LEU A 219 7.45 -14.91 6.74
CA LEU A 219 7.54 -15.98 7.73
C LEU A 219 8.11 -15.52 9.07
N GLU A 220 8.99 -14.52 9.07
CA GLU A 220 9.55 -13.92 10.29
C GLU A 220 8.52 -13.12 11.09
N VAL A 221 7.52 -12.54 10.43
CA VAL A 221 6.63 -11.56 11.06
C VAL A 221 5.17 -11.97 11.17
N SER A 222 4.68 -12.88 10.31
CA SER A 222 3.28 -13.32 10.34
C SER A 222 3.02 -14.35 11.42
N SER A 223 2.03 -14.12 12.28
CA SER A 223 1.56 -15.05 13.30
C SER A 223 0.42 -15.97 12.83
N ILE A 224 -0.11 -15.73 11.64
CA ILE A 224 -1.20 -16.51 11.02
C ILE A 224 -0.68 -17.42 9.89
N PRO A 225 -1.51 -18.36 9.37
CA PRO A 225 -1.16 -19.23 8.26
C PRO A 225 -0.64 -18.46 7.04
N VAL A 226 0.49 -18.92 6.50
CA VAL A 226 1.09 -18.32 5.29
C VAL A 226 0.78 -19.17 4.07
N MET A 227 0.38 -18.52 2.99
CA MET A 227 0.00 -19.06 1.70
C MET A 227 0.97 -18.62 0.59
N ILE A 228 1.40 -19.54 -0.27
CA ILE A 228 2.23 -19.21 -1.42
C ILE A 228 1.77 -19.95 -2.69
N GLN A 229 1.65 -19.20 -3.78
CA GLN A 229 1.26 -19.70 -5.11
C GLN A 229 2.14 -19.04 -6.19
N PRO A 230 3.40 -19.46 -6.35
CA PRO A 230 4.32 -18.92 -7.35
C PRO A 230 3.92 -19.26 -8.78
N ASN A 231 4.46 -18.54 -9.74
CA ASN A 231 4.47 -18.95 -11.13
C ASN A 231 5.42 -20.16 -11.33
N ALA A 232 5.28 -20.86 -12.43
CA ALA A 232 6.21 -21.92 -12.86
C ALA A 232 7.56 -21.33 -13.38
N GLY A 233 8.08 -20.31 -12.72
CA GLY A 233 9.24 -19.50 -13.13
C GLY A 233 8.84 -18.17 -13.76
N LEU A 234 9.82 -17.46 -14.32
CA LEU A 234 9.55 -16.24 -15.07
C LEU A 234 8.99 -16.59 -16.46
N PRO A 235 8.05 -15.77 -16.99
CA PRO A 235 7.54 -15.99 -18.32
C PRO A 235 8.63 -15.80 -19.37
N CYS A 236 8.69 -16.70 -20.35
CA CYS A 236 9.54 -16.60 -21.54
C CYS A 236 8.69 -16.77 -22.81
N LEU A 237 9.17 -16.29 -23.94
CA LEU A 237 8.54 -16.46 -25.23
C LEU A 237 9.28 -17.54 -26.04
N HIS A 238 8.56 -18.60 -26.44
CA HIS A 238 9.07 -19.59 -27.37
C HIS A 238 8.12 -19.76 -28.56
N ASN A 239 8.60 -19.47 -29.77
CA ASN A 239 7.78 -19.50 -31.00
C ASN A 239 6.51 -18.63 -30.93
N GLY A 240 6.57 -17.50 -30.21
CA GLY A 240 5.43 -16.59 -30.05
C GLY A 240 4.35 -17.07 -29.06
N GLN A 241 4.65 -18.09 -28.27
CA GLN A 241 3.80 -18.55 -27.14
C GLN A 241 4.53 -18.32 -25.82
N THR A 242 3.81 -17.86 -24.81
CA THR A 242 4.33 -17.74 -23.46
C THR A 242 4.61 -19.14 -22.90
N CYS A 243 5.80 -19.33 -22.38
CA CYS A 243 6.23 -20.56 -21.71
C CYS A 243 6.85 -20.26 -20.35
N TYR A 244 7.02 -21.30 -19.58
CA TYR A 244 7.61 -21.24 -18.25
C TYR A 244 8.65 -22.36 -18.15
N GLU A 245 9.83 -22.06 -17.61
CA GLU A 245 10.97 -22.99 -17.69
C GLU A 245 11.11 -23.91 -16.50
N VAL A 246 10.46 -23.60 -15.35
CA VAL A 246 10.57 -24.41 -14.13
C VAL A 246 9.74 -25.69 -14.28
N THR A 247 10.36 -26.81 -14.11
CA THR A 247 9.71 -28.12 -14.16
C THR A 247 8.89 -28.40 -12.88
N SER A 248 7.91 -29.32 -12.95
CA SER A 248 7.12 -29.72 -11.78
C SER A 248 7.98 -30.30 -10.65
N ASP A 249 9.08 -30.99 -10.98
CA ASP A 249 10.05 -31.50 -10.00
C ASP A 249 10.80 -30.39 -9.26
N GLU A 250 11.36 -29.41 -9.99
CA GLU A 250 12.07 -28.27 -9.43
C GLU A 250 11.14 -27.40 -8.58
N TYR A 251 9.93 -27.15 -9.09
CA TYR A 251 8.89 -26.43 -8.39
C TYR A 251 8.56 -27.09 -7.03
N ALA A 252 8.28 -28.39 -7.06
CA ALA A 252 7.93 -29.12 -5.85
C ALA A 252 9.06 -29.12 -4.83
N LEU A 253 10.34 -29.21 -5.25
CA LEU A 253 11.49 -29.14 -4.37
C LEU A 253 11.60 -27.78 -3.66
N ALA A 254 11.44 -26.68 -4.40
CA ALA A 254 11.44 -25.34 -3.81
C ALA A 254 10.27 -25.16 -2.81
N MET A 255 9.07 -25.63 -3.17
CA MET A 255 7.89 -25.54 -2.32
C MET A 255 8.00 -26.33 -1.03
N ILE A 256 8.72 -27.48 -1.03
CA ILE A 256 8.97 -28.27 0.17
C ILE A 256 9.85 -27.51 1.17
N ASP A 257 10.86 -26.78 0.71
CA ASP A 257 11.68 -25.94 1.60
C ASP A 257 10.79 -24.95 2.38
N TYR A 258 9.85 -24.30 1.70
CA TYR A 258 8.90 -23.39 2.34
C TYR A 258 7.95 -24.10 3.32
N MET A 259 7.43 -25.27 2.97
CA MET A 259 6.58 -26.07 3.85
C MET A 259 7.32 -26.47 5.13
N GLN A 260 8.59 -26.87 5.01
CA GLN A 260 9.46 -27.20 6.15
C GLN A 260 9.72 -26.01 7.07
N ARG A 261 9.62 -24.79 6.54
CA ARG A 261 9.80 -23.54 7.26
C ARG A 261 8.49 -22.96 7.80
N GLY A 262 7.37 -23.66 7.62
CA GLY A 262 6.09 -23.32 8.23
C GLY A 262 5.07 -22.65 7.31
N VAL A 263 5.26 -22.69 5.99
CA VAL A 263 4.19 -22.40 5.04
C VAL A 263 3.19 -23.56 5.09
N SER A 264 1.93 -23.26 5.31
CA SER A 264 0.89 -24.27 5.51
C SER A 264 -0.16 -24.33 4.39
N ILE A 265 -0.15 -23.37 3.47
CA ILE A 265 -1.04 -23.32 2.32
C ILE A 265 -0.18 -23.10 1.08
N VAL A 266 -0.29 -23.98 0.10
CA VAL A 266 0.52 -23.95 -1.12
C VAL A 266 -0.35 -24.23 -2.34
N GLY A 267 0.04 -23.71 -3.48
CA GLY A 267 -0.63 -23.93 -4.75
C GLY A 267 0.26 -23.49 -5.89
N GLY A 268 -0.32 -23.17 -7.02
CA GLY A 268 0.40 -22.62 -8.16
C GLY A 268 -0.35 -21.46 -8.81
N CYS A 269 0.37 -20.63 -9.55
CA CYS A 269 -0.17 -19.57 -10.38
C CYS A 269 0.25 -19.79 -11.84
N CYS A 270 0.49 -18.76 -12.61
CA CYS A 270 0.75 -18.85 -14.05
C CYS A 270 1.78 -19.93 -14.42
N GLY A 271 1.48 -20.69 -15.47
CA GLY A 271 2.31 -21.79 -15.98
C GLY A 271 2.22 -23.11 -15.22
N THR A 272 1.61 -23.17 -14.05
CA THR A 272 1.43 -24.42 -13.31
C THR A 272 0.24 -25.21 -13.86
N THR A 273 0.39 -26.56 -13.87
CA THR A 273 -0.58 -27.50 -14.40
C THR A 273 -0.98 -28.52 -13.33
N PRO A 274 -1.96 -29.40 -13.58
CA PRO A 274 -2.29 -30.51 -12.67
C PRO A 274 -1.09 -31.38 -12.27
N ASP A 275 -0.07 -31.53 -13.13
CA ASP A 275 1.15 -32.30 -12.81
C ASP A 275 1.98 -31.63 -11.72
N PHE A 276 2.04 -30.30 -11.68
CA PHE A 276 2.70 -29.56 -10.60
C PHE A 276 2.04 -29.84 -9.24
N ILE A 277 0.71 -29.84 -9.22
CA ILE A 277 -0.05 -30.11 -7.99
C ILE A 277 0.09 -31.58 -7.57
N ALA A 278 0.11 -32.51 -8.52
CA ALA A 278 0.35 -33.93 -8.25
C ALA A 278 1.73 -34.16 -7.65
N GLU A 279 2.77 -33.51 -8.18
CA GLU A 279 4.14 -33.64 -7.66
C GLU A 279 4.31 -32.97 -6.29
N LEU A 280 3.66 -31.82 -6.06
CA LEU A 280 3.54 -31.20 -4.75
C LEU A 280 2.91 -32.16 -3.74
N LYS A 281 1.75 -32.74 -4.07
CA LYS A 281 1.01 -33.65 -3.21
C LYS A 281 1.82 -34.89 -2.86
N LYS A 282 2.53 -35.42 -3.81
CA LYS A 282 3.37 -36.63 -3.64
C LYS A 282 4.52 -36.39 -2.68
N ARG A 283 5.14 -35.21 -2.69
CA ARG A 283 6.34 -34.85 -1.91
C ARG A 283 6.03 -34.08 -0.62
N ALA A 284 4.81 -33.63 -0.46
CA ALA A 284 4.38 -32.80 0.65
C ALA A 284 4.67 -33.51 2.01
N PRO A 285 5.22 -32.81 3.02
CA PRO A 285 5.39 -33.34 4.35
C PRO A 285 4.03 -33.69 4.99
N GLN A 286 4.01 -34.68 5.85
CA GLN A 286 2.77 -35.12 6.50
C GLN A 286 2.26 -34.13 7.55
N ASN A 287 3.16 -33.36 8.17
CA ASN A 287 2.85 -32.44 9.24
C ASN A 287 3.30 -31.02 8.86
N VAL A 288 2.51 -30.05 9.28
CA VAL A 288 2.87 -28.63 9.20
C VAL A 288 3.92 -28.32 10.26
N THR A 289 4.96 -27.59 9.88
CA THR A 289 5.94 -27.06 10.83
C THR A 289 5.33 -25.85 11.56
N SER A 290 5.21 -25.97 12.88
CA SER A 290 4.74 -24.86 13.72
C SER A 290 5.76 -23.75 13.75
N ARG A 291 5.29 -22.51 13.66
CA ARG A 291 6.10 -21.29 13.83
C ARG A 291 5.74 -20.64 15.16
N ASP A 292 6.75 -20.20 15.89
CA ASP A 292 6.59 -19.38 17.09
C ASP A 292 7.04 -17.95 16.74
N VAL A 293 6.07 -17.14 16.31
CA VAL A 293 6.32 -15.76 15.91
C VAL A 293 5.84 -14.82 17.01
N LYS A 294 6.77 -14.06 17.58
CA LYS A 294 6.46 -13.05 18.58
C LYS A 294 5.69 -11.88 17.95
N ARG A 295 4.47 -11.64 18.41
CA ARG A 295 3.75 -10.41 18.04
C ARG A 295 4.44 -9.20 18.66
N LEU A 296 4.57 -8.15 17.87
CA LEU A 296 5.12 -6.87 18.29
C LEU A 296 4.09 -5.76 18.08
N THR A 297 4.17 -4.73 18.90
CA THR A 297 3.40 -3.51 18.68
C THR A 297 3.91 -2.79 17.44
N ARG A 298 3.04 -2.63 16.44
CA ARG A 298 3.36 -2.00 15.16
C ARG A 298 2.22 -1.17 14.63
N VAL A 299 2.53 -0.01 14.08
CA VAL A 299 1.62 0.85 13.31
C VAL A 299 2.17 1.04 11.92
N SER A 300 1.29 1.25 10.94
CA SER A 300 1.74 1.35 9.54
C SER A 300 0.99 2.45 8.79
N SER A 301 1.70 3.11 7.89
CA SER A 301 1.10 3.73 6.70
C SER A 301 0.92 2.68 5.59
N GLN A 302 0.67 3.11 4.37
CA GLN A 302 0.55 2.20 3.21
C GLN A 302 1.86 1.52 2.81
N ASN A 303 3.03 2.09 3.15
CA ASN A 303 4.34 1.65 2.66
C ASN A 303 5.44 1.64 3.71
N GLN A 304 5.13 2.00 4.95
CA GLN A 304 6.08 2.01 6.05
C GLN A 304 5.44 1.50 7.34
N THR A 305 6.15 0.61 8.03
CA THR A 305 5.78 0.11 9.36
C THR A 305 6.75 0.62 10.41
N VAL A 306 6.22 1.14 11.52
CA VAL A 306 6.97 1.52 12.72
C VAL A 306 6.75 0.46 13.79
N THR A 307 7.84 -0.15 14.23
CA THR A 307 7.86 -1.14 15.32
C THR A 307 8.35 -0.50 16.61
N PHE A 308 7.66 -0.77 17.70
CA PHE A 308 7.93 -0.16 19.01
C PHE A 308 9.04 -0.86 19.82
N GLU A 309 9.82 -1.71 19.21
CA GLU A 309 10.94 -2.36 19.89
C GLU A 309 12.30 -1.78 19.48
N GLY A 310 13.21 -1.70 20.46
CA GLY A 310 14.61 -1.38 20.23
C GLY A 310 14.92 0.09 19.96
N GLN A 311 13.94 0.99 20.16
CA GLN A 311 14.16 2.45 20.11
C GLN A 311 12.95 3.21 20.67
N VAL A 312 13.17 4.47 21.02
CA VAL A 312 12.09 5.40 21.35
C VAL A 312 11.44 5.87 20.04
N VAL A 313 10.10 5.75 19.95
CA VAL A 313 9.29 6.15 18.80
C VAL A 313 8.72 7.55 19.03
N VAL A 314 9.04 8.50 18.16
CA VAL A 314 8.62 9.90 18.31
C VAL A 314 7.27 10.15 17.65
N CYS A 315 6.27 10.57 18.44
CA CYS A 315 4.99 11.06 17.91
C CYS A 315 4.99 12.60 17.85
N GLY A 316 4.78 13.13 16.64
CA GLY A 316 4.78 14.57 16.40
C GLY A 316 3.45 15.24 16.75
N GLU A 317 3.45 16.21 17.73
CA GLU A 317 2.23 16.83 18.30
C GLU A 317 1.69 18.03 17.53
N ARG A 318 2.25 18.38 16.35
CA ARG A 318 1.99 19.72 15.81
C ARG A 318 0.73 19.84 14.96
N LEU A 319 0.09 18.75 14.59
CA LEU A 319 -1.20 18.73 13.90
C LEU A 319 -2.40 18.74 14.86
N ASN A 320 -2.20 19.27 16.06
CA ASN A 320 -3.25 19.52 17.04
C ASN A 320 -3.51 21.03 17.14
N PRO A 321 -4.76 21.50 16.93
CA PRO A 321 -5.10 22.93 16.90
C PRO A 321 -5.05 23.60 18.27
N THR A 322 -4.94 22.85 19.37
CA THR A 322 -4.89 23.41 20.73
C THR A 322 -3.73 24.36 20.89
N GLY A 323 -4.00 25.62 21.25
CA GLY A 323 -2.99 26.68 21.42
C GLY A 323 -2.44 27.27 20.11
N LYS A 324 -2.80 26.74 18.92
CA LYS A 324 -2.21 27.15 17.62
C LYS A 324 -3.22 27.95 16.78
N LYS A 325 -3.15 29.29 16.85
CA LYS A 325 -4.09 30.18 16.17
C LYS A 325 -4.13 30.00 14.64
N LYS A 326 -2.97 29.78 14.00
CA LYS A 326 -2.88 29.61 12.55
C LYS A 326 -3.58 28.33 12.10
N LEU A 327 -3.28 27.21 12.74
CA LEU A 327 -3.89 25.92 12.42
C LEU A 327 -5.40 25.94 12.65
N LYS A 328 -5.88 26.61 13.73
CA LYS A 328 -7.32 26.85 13.96
C LYS A 328 -8.00 27.60 12.82
N ALA A 329 -7.36 28.66 12.32
CA ALA A 329 -7.87 29.44 11.22
C ALA A 329 -7.90 28.59 9.93
N ALA A 330 -6.82 27.87 9.63
CA ALA A 330 -6.71 27.02 8.47
C ALA A 330 -7.82 25.94 8.43
N LEU A 331 -8.03 25.23 9.53
CA LEU A 331 -9.10 24.22 9.63
C LEU A 331 -10.51 24.82 9.44
N LYS A 332 -10.77 26.02 9.98
CA LYS A 332 -12.07 26.70 9.82
C LYS A 332 -12.30 27.24 8.40
N GLU A 333 -11.24 27.59 7.72
CA GLU A 333 -11.24 28.15 6.36
C GLU A 333 -11.03 27.05 5.31
N GLU A 334 -11.02 25.78 5.72
CA GLU A 334 -10.80 24.60 4.88
C GLU A 334 -9.48 24.64 4.08
N ARG A 335 -8.45 25.33 4.59
CA ARG A 335 -7.11 25.40 4.03
C ARG A 335 -6.25 24.27 4.62
N TYR A 336 -6.48 23.03 4.16
CA TYR A 336 -5.85 21.85 4.73
C TYR A 336 -4.39 21.65 4.33
N ASP A 337 -3.91 22.36 3.31
CA ASP A 337 -2.49 22.37 2.91
C ASP A 337 -1.55 22.79 4.03
N GLU A 338 -2.02 23.67 4.93
CA GLU A 338 -1.24 24.01 6.12
C GLU A 338 -0.99 22.82 7.05
N CYS A 339 -1.92 21.85 7.08
CA CYS A 339 -1.72 20.60 7.81
C CYS A 339 -0.66 19.73 7.12
N VAL A 340 -0.69 19.65 5.79
CA VAL A 340 0.29 18.89 5.01
C VAL A 340 1.70 19.46 5.20
N VAL A 341 1.85 20.78 5.07
CA VAL A 341 3.13 21.48 5.30
C VAL A 341 3.66 21.24 6.72
N GLU A 342 2.79 21.28 7.72
CA GLU A 342 3.19 21.01 9.11
C GLU A 342 3.59 19.54 9.31
N GLY A 343 2.92 18.61 8.65
CA GLY A 343 3.26 17.19 8.62
C GLY A 343 4.63 16.93 7.99
N ILE A 344 4.90 17.52 6.82
CA ILE A 344 6.20 17.43 6.14
C ILE A 344 7.34 17.92 7.05
N LYS A 345 7.15 19.07 7.73
CA LYS A 345 8.15 19.59 8.66
C LYS A 345 8.46 18.62 9.80
N GLN A 346 7.43 17.99 10.35
CA GLN A 346 7.61 17.03 11.43
C GLN A 346 8.31 15.75 10.93
N GLN A 347 7.97 15.26 9.74
CA GLN A 347 8.67 14.13 9.12
C GLN A 347 10.15 14.46 8.89
N GLN A 348 10.46 15.62 8.33
CA GLN A 348 11.84 16.07 8.11
C GLN A 348 12.62 16.27 9.42
N ALA A 349 11.92 16.63 10.49
CA ALA A 349 12.52 16.78 11.82
C ALA A 349 12.72 15.46 12.55
N GLY A 350 12.30 14.33 11.97
CA GLY A 350 12.54 12.99 12.50
C GLY A 350 11.42 12.43 13.39
N ALA A 351 10.18 12.87 13.21
CA ALA A 351 9.02 12.15 13.75
C ALA A 351 8.90 10.76 13.09
N ASP A 352 8.45 9.78 13.87
CA ASP A 352 8.17 8.42 13.40
C ASP A 352 6.66 8.21 13.19
N VAL A 353 5.79 8.93 13.93
CA VAL A 353 4.33 8.91 13.84
C VAL A 353 3.83 10.36 13.92
N LEU A 354 2.72 10.69 13.28
CA LEU A 354 2.10 12.01 13.38
C LEU A 354 0.76 11.94 14.11
N ASP A 355 0.62 12.72 15.18
CA ASP A 355 -0.64 12.93 15.89
C ASP A 355 -1.54 13.88 15.10
N VAL A 356 -2.71 13.42 14.68
CA VAL A 356 -3.68 14.19 13.87
C VAL A 356 -4.94 14.43 14.69
N ASN A 357 -5.13 15.68 15.11
CA ASN A 357 -6.32 16.15 15.80
C ASN A 357 -6.91 17.34 15.03
N VAL A 358 -8.19 17.30 14.72
CA VAL A 358 -8.92 18.38 14.03
C VAL A 358 -10.11 18.89 14.84
N GLY A 359 -10.26 18.43 16.10
CA GLY A 359 -11.38 18.76 16.97
C GLY A 359 -11.47 20.27 17.26
N LEU A 360 -12.44 20.94 16.65
CA LEU A 360 -12.73 22.36 16.86
C LEU A 360 -14.26 22.59 16.90
N PRO A 361 -14.73 23.47 17.78
CA PRO A 361 -16.12 23.89 17.75
C PRO A 361 -16.50 24.50 16.40
N GLY A 362 -17.59 24.01 15.81
CA GLY A 362 -18.19 24.56 14.60
C GLY A 362 -17.67 24.02 13.28
N ILE A 363 -16.91 22.92 13.29
CA ILE A 363 -16.54 22.16 12.09
C ILE A 363 -17.18 20.76 12.13
N ASP A 364 -17.33 20.13 10.97
CA ASP A 364 -17.64 18.70 10.84
C ASP A 364 -16.34 17.91 11.08
N GLU A 365 -16.14 17.49 12.33
CA GLU A 365 -14.90 16.79 12.72
C GLU A 365 -14.70 15.48 11.94
N PRO A 366 -15.69 14.58 11.79
CA PRO A 366 -15.54 13.36 11.03
C PRO A 366 -15.12 13.58 9.57
N ALA A 367 -15.79 14.50 8.86
CA ALA A 367 -15.46 14.82 7.48
C ALA A 367 -14.08 15.48 7.35
N THR A 368 -13.77 16.42 8.24
CA THR A 368 -12.48 17.13 8.26
C THR A 368 -11.33 16.17 8.57
N MET A 369 -11.49 15.24 9.52
CA MET A 369 -10.48 14.24 9.87
C MET A 369 -10.14 13.37 8.66
N VAL A 370 -11.15 12.84 7.96
CA VAL A 370 -10.94 12.04 6.75
C VAL A 370 -10.20 12.83 5.68
N LYS A 371 -10.59 14.08 5.44
CA LYS A 371 -9.98 14.91 4.39
C LYS A 371 -8.52 15.25 4.70
N VAL A 372 -8.24 15.71 5.92
CA VAL A 372 -6.86 16.01 6.36
C VAL A 372 -5.98 14.76 6.32
N MET A 373 -6.49 13.63 6.79
CA MET A 373 -5.76 12.37 6.79
C MET A 373 -5.45 11.87 5.38
N LYS A 374 -6.41 11.92 4.44
CA LYS A 374 -6.18 11.57 3.03
C LYS A 374 -5.06 12.43 2.42
N LEU A 375 -5.14 13.77 2.58
CA LEU A 375 -4.11 14.69 2.09
C LEU A 375 -2.73 14.44 2.71
N LEU A 376 -2.66 14.11 4.00
CA LEU A 376 -1.41 13.73 4.64
C LEU A 376 -0.84 12.45 4.03
N GLN A 377 -1.65 11.41 3.83
CA GLN A 377 -1.21 10.13 3.27
C GLN A 377 -0.78 10.22 1.78
N GLU A 378 -1.23 11.23 1.03
CA GLU A 378 -0.77 11.48 -0.34
C GLU A 378 0.71 11.86 -0.38
N VAL A 379 1.22 12.52 0.67
CA VAL A 379 2.54 13.18 0.67
C VAL A 379 3.49 12.55 1.70
N ILE A 380 2.95 12.06 2.81
CA ILE A 380 3.72 11.63 3.99
C ILE A 380 3.67 10.11 4.12
N ASN A 381 4.84 9.49 4.32
CA ASN A 381 4.96 8.04 4.50
C ASN A 381 4.80 7.58 5.97
N LEU A 382 4.75 8.51 6.93
CA LEU A 382 4.64 8.15 8.34
C LEU A 382 3.25 7.62 8.70
N PRO A 383 3.15 6.64 9.61
CA PRO A 383 1.88 6.27 10.23
C PRO A 383 1.24 7.46 10.96
N LEU A 384 -0.09 7.48 10.99
CA LEU A 384 -0.85 8.52 11.66
C LEU A 384 -1.47 7.99 12.95
N GLN A 385 -1.46 8.85 13.98
CA GLN A 385 -2.26 8.72 15.18
C GLN A 385 -3.56 9.50 14.97
N ILE A 386 -4.69 8.81 15.03
CA ILE A 386 -6.03 9.40 14.93
C ILE A 386 -6.45 9.85 16.33
N ASP A 387 -6.41 11.14 16.58
CA ASP A 387 -6.70 11.73 17.90
C ASP A 387 -8.06 12.43 17.89
N SER A 388 -9.05 11.79 18.49
CA SER A 388 -10.41 12.33 18.64
C SER A 388 -11.13 11.73 19.86
N SER A 389 -12.04 12.51 20.44
CA SER A 389 -13.00 12.03 21.44
C SER A 389 -14.30 11.53 20.83
N SER A 390 -14.52 11.70 19.53
CA SER A 390 -15.70 11.27 18.81
C SER A 390 -15.53 9.87 18.22
N PRO A 391 -16.29 8.84 18.66
CA PRO A 391 -16.26 7.52 18.05
C PRO A 391 -16.57 7.55 16.56
N GLU A 392 -17.48 8.43 16.10
CA GLU A 392 -17.81 8.58 14.69
C GLU A 392 -16.61 9.10 13.86
N ALA A 393 -15.89 10.08 14.40
CA ALA A 393 -14.69 10.61 13.73
C ALA A 393 -13.59 9.55 13.64
N ILE A 394 -13.38 8.78 14.73
CA ILE A 394 -12.42 7.67 14.76
C ILE A 394 -12.82 6.59 13.75
N GLU A 395 -14.10 6.17 13.72
CA GLU A 395 -14.54 5.11 12.81
C GLU A 395 -14.38 5.52 11.35
N LYS A 396 -14.85 6.72 10.97
CA LYS A 396 -14.67 7.22 9.60
C LYS A 396 -13.21 7.36 9.22
N ALA A 397 -12.38 7.90 10.11
CA ALA A 397 -10.94 7.98 9.89
C ALA A 397 -10.32 6.60 9.70
N CYS A 398 -10.60 5.65 10.58
CA CYS A 398 -10.09 4.27 10.47
C CYS A 398 -10.55 3.59 9.18
N ARG A 399 -11.77 3.82 8.69
CA ARG A 399 -12.28 3.25 7.45
C ARG A 399 -11.44 3.65 6.24
N TYR A 400 -11.13 4.94 6.13
CA TYR A 400 -10.40 5.48 4.97
C TYR A 400 -8.88 5.56 5.16
N TYR A 401 -8.36 5.20 6.33
CA TYR A 401 -6.93 5.17 6.57
C TYR A 401 -6.27 4.00 5.83
N ASN A 402 -5.30 4.26 4.97
CA ASN A 402 -4.52 3.23 4.29
C ASN A 402 -3.33 2.83 5.15
N GLY A 403 -3.48 1.78 5.93
CA GLY A 403 -2.49 1.31 6.89
C GLY A 403 -3.13 0.74 8.17
N LYS A 404 -2.29 0.48 9.19
CA LYS A 404 -2.70 0.12 10.55
C LYS A 404 -2.58 1.34 11.46
N PRO A 405 -3.68 2.02 11.85
CA PRO A 405 -3.65 3.27 12.57
C PRO A 405 -3.26 3.11 14.04
N LEU A 406 -2.74 4.19 14.63
CA LEU A 406 -2.73 4.39 16.08
C LEU A 406 -3.97 5.20 16.46
N ILE A 407 -4.78 4.71 17.39
CA ILE A 407 -6.06 5.29 17.79
C ILE A 407 -5.91 5.91 19.18
N ASN A 408 -6.14 7.20 19.29
CA ASN A 408 -6.11 7.97 20.52
C ASN A 408 -7.50 8.55 20.80
N SER A 409 -8.34 8.01 21.74
CA SER A 409 -7.98 7.03 22.77
C SER A 409 -9.22 6.35 23.37
N VAL A 410 -8.99 5.38 24.22
CA VAL A 410 -9.95 4.90 25.21
C VAL A 410 -9.51 5.33 26.61
N ASN A 411 -10.41 5.20 27.60
CA ASN A 411 -10.10 5.38 29.02
C ASN A 411 -10.76 4.27 29.87
N GLY A 412 -10.64 4.32 31.18
CA GLY A 412 -11.18 3.30 32.08
C GLY A 412 -12.71 3.22 32.17
N LYS A 413 -13.47 4.12 31.53
CA LYS A 413 -14.92 4.09 31.49
C LYS A 413 -15.44 3.01 30.54
N ASP A 414 -16.34 2.17 31.02
CA ASP A 414 -16.88 1.06 30.20
C ASP A 414 -17.57 1.55 28.92
N GLU A 415 -18.32 2.66 29.00
CA GLU A 415 -19.04 3.24 27.85
C GLU A 415 -18.08 3.68 26.73
N VAL A 416 -16.88 4.18 27.08
CA VAL A 416 -15.86 4.59 26.10
C VAL A 416 -15.22 3.38 25.47
N MET A 417 -14.87 2.37 26.28
CA MET A 417 -14.30 1.11 25.78
C MET A 417 -15.28 0.37 24.87
N GLU A 418 -16.56 0.30 25.24
CA GLU A 418 -17.63 -0.32 24.45
C GLU A 418 -17.88 0.40 23.11
N ALA A 419 -17.65 1.70 23.05
CA ALA A 419 -17.77 2.48 21.81
C ALA A 419 -16.54 2.32 20.88
N ILE A 420 -15.34 2.22 21.44
CA ILE A 420 -14.09 2.29 20.64
C ILE A 420 -13.51 0.90 20.32
N PHE A 421 -13.58 -0.08 21.23
CA PHE A 421 -12.98 -1.40 20.97
C PHE A 421 -13.56 -2.13 19.76
N PRO A 422 -14.87 -2.06 19.44
CA PRO A 422 -15.38 -2.60 18.18
C PRO A 422 -14.72 -1.98 16.95
N ILE A 423 -14.43 -0.67 16.98
CA ILE A 423 -13.73 0.05 15.90
C ILE A 423 -12.28 -0.44 15.79
N VAL A 424 -11.58 -0.52 16.92
CA VAL A 424 -10.18 -1.04 16.96
C VAL A 424 -10.13 -2.45 16.40
N LYS A 425 -11.04 -3.33 16.78
CA LYS A 425 -11.12 -4.72 16.31
C LYS A 425 -11.45 -4.81 14.82
N LYS A 426 -12.37 -3.99 14.36
CA LYS A 426 -12.81 -3.97 12.94
C LYS A 426 -11.70 -3.54 11.99
N TYR A 427 -10.96 -2.50 12.36
CA TYR A 427 -9.93 -1.90 11.50
C TYR A 427 -8.50 -2.32 11.85
N GLY A 428 -8.34 -3.13 12.90
CA GLY A 428 -7.06 -3.72 13.28
C GLY A 428 -6.03 -2.73 13.83
N GLY A 429 -6.47 -1.57 14.37
CA GLY A 429 -5.58 -0.54 14.89
C GLY A 429 -4.90 -0.88 16.21
N VAL A 430 -3.88 -0.10 16.58
CA VAL A 430 -3.32 -0.04 17.92
C VAL A 430 -4.05 1.07 18.68
N VAL A 431 -4.44 0.83 19.94
CA VAL A 431 -5.19 1.81 20.73
C VAL A 431 -4.43 2.31 21.95
N ILE A 432 -4.51 3.62 22.19
CA ILE A 432 -3.98 4.24 23.42
C ILE A 432 -5.04 4.17 24.51
N GLY A 433 -4.66 3.61 25.67
CA GLY A 433 -5.50 3.55 26.88
C GLY A 433 -5.06 4.58 27.89
N LEU A 434 -5.90 5.59 28.15
CA LEU A 434 -5.66 6.61 29.15
C LEU A 434 -5.98 6.08 30.55
N THR A 435 -5.05 6.22 31.49
CA THR A 435 -5.27 5.78 32.88
C THR A 435 -6.11 6.79 33.67
N LEU A 436 -7.34 7.02 33.19
CA LEU A 436 -8.33 7.87 33.83
C LEU A 436 -9.73 7.26 33.77
N GLU A 437 -10.56 7.59 34.76
CA GLU A 437 -12.01 7.31 34.81
C GLU A 437 -12.77 8.60 35.15
N ASP A 438 -13.03 8.89 36.42
CA ASP A 438 -13.69 10.13 36.90
C ASP A 438 -12.68 11.25 37.20
N GLY A 439 -11.51 11.16 36.67
CA GLY A 439 -10.36 12.04 36.81
C GLY A 439 -9.07 11.26 36.72
N ILE A 440 -7.93 11.96 36.72
CA ILE A 440 -6.62 11.32 36.70
C ILE A 440 -6.27 10.91 38.15
N PRO A 441 -6.03 9.61 38.43
CA PRO A 441 -5.63 9.15 39.74
C PRO A 441 -4.30 9.76 40.17
N LEU A 442 -4.19 10.04 41.45
CA LEU A 442 -2.97 10.65 41.98
C LEU A 442 -1.81 9.67 42.09
N TYR A 443 -2.08 8.43 42.47
CA TYR A 443 -1.05 7.43 42.74
C TYR A 443 -0.81 6.47 41.55
N ALA A 444 0.41 6.02 41.39
CA ALA A 444 0.85 5.15 40.32
C ALA A 444 0.11 3.80 40.30
N HIS A 445 -0.15 3.20 41.48
CA HIS A 445 -0.85 1.91 41.56
C HIS A 445 -2.33 1.99 41.14
N GLU A 446 -2.97 3.14 41.32
CA GLU A 446 -4.35 3.37 40.85
C GLU A 446 -4.39 3.46 39.31
N ARG A 447 -3.38 4.12 38.70
CA ARG A 447 -3.22 4.18 37.23
C ARG A 447 -2.96 2.80 36.66
N LEU A 448 -2.13 2.00 37.34
CA LEU A 448 -1.88 0.60 36.95
C LEU A 448 -3.18 -0.23 36.98
N ALA A 449 -4.02 -0.04 37.98
CA ALA A 449 -5.32 -0.75 38.07
C ALA A 449 -6.22 -0.42 36.89
N ILE A 450 -6.30 0.87 36.47
CA ILE A 450 -7.06 1.28 35.29
C ILE A 450 -6.44 0.71 34.00
N ALA A 451 -5.11 0.73 33.87
CA ALA A 451 -4.42 0.14 32.74
C ALA A 451 -4.75 -1.35 32.59
N LYS A 452 -4.75 -2.08 33.70
CA LYS A 452 -5.13 -3.50 33.73
C LYS A 452 -6.58 -3.71 33.32
N LYS A 453 -7.53 -2.90 33.84
CA LYS A 453 -8.94 -2.94 33.44
C LYS A 453 -9.09 -2.74 31.92
N ILE A 454 -8.39 -1.79 31.34
CA ILE A 454 -8.44 -1.52 29.89
C ILE A 454 -7.95 -2.74 29.10
N ILE A 455 -6.82 -3.35 29.48
CA ILE A 455 -6.24 -4.52 28.82
C ILE A 455 -7.17 -5.74 28.94
N ASP A 456 -7.69 -6.00 30.14
CA ASP A 456 -8.60 -7.11 30.39
C ASP A 456 -9.88 -6.95 29.55
N LYS A 457 -10.46 -5.75 29.50
CA LYS A 457 -11.64 -5.46 28.68
C LYS A 457 -11.35 -5.58 27.19
N ALA A 458 -10.22 -5.09 26.71
CA ALA A 458 -9.80 -5.23 25.30
C ALA A 458 -9.67 -6.70 24.87
N SER A 459 -9.18 -7.56 25.78
CA SER A 459 -9.09 -9.01 25.54
C SER A 459 -10.46 -9.65 25.31
N GLU A 460 -11.53 -9.17 25.97
CA GLU A 460 -12.90 -9.63 25.73
C GLU A 460 -13.37 -9.37 24.29
N TYR A 461 -12.86 -8.31 23.65
CA TYR A 461 -13.10 -7.98 22.24
C TYR A 461 -12.12 -8.67 21.29
N GLY A 462 -11.19 -9.51 21.82
CA GLY A 462 -10.17 -10.19 21.02
C GLY A 462 -9.10 -9.24 20.46
N ILE A 463 -8.84 -8.13 21.16
CA ILE A 463 -7.73 -7.23 20.91
C ILE A 463 -6.52 -7.74 21.71
N ALA A 464 -5.40 -7.98 21.04
CA ALA A 464 -4.18 -8.45 21.69
C ALA A 464 -3.54 -7.33 22.51
N LYS A 465 -2.82 -7.69 23.58
CA LYS A 465 -2.12 -6.69 24.42
C LYS A 465 -1.05 -5.89 23.66
N GLU A 466 -0.47 -6.49 22.63
CA GLU A 466 0.48 -5.85 21.72
C GLU A 466 -0.17 -4.74 20.87
N ASP A 467 -1.49 -4.73 20.75
CA ASP A 467 -2.23 -3.67 20.07
C ASP A 467 -2.74 -2.59 21.06
N ILE A 468 -2.16 -2.51 22.27
CA ILE A 468 -2.50 -1.53 23.32
C ILE A 468 -1.25 -0.82 23.78
N ILE A 469 -1.32 0.52 23.86
CA ILE A 469 -0.29 1.38 24.43
C ILE A 469 -0.92 2.17 25.58
N ILE A 470 -0.29 2.26 26.75
CA ILE A 470 -0.86 2.90 27.93
C ILE A 470 -0.32 4.32 28.13
N ASP A 471 -1.21 5.30 28.22
CA ASP A 471 -0.90 6.66 28.66
C ASP A 471 -1.08 6.78 30.17
N CYS A 472 0.05 6.91 30.87
CA CYS A 472 0.06 7.14 32.30
C CYS A 472 -0.30 8.59 32.70
N LEU A 473 -0.55 9.45 31.73
CA LEU A 473 -0.96 10.86 31.86
C LEU A 473 0.03 11.76 32.64
N THR A 474 0.46 12.80 31.94
CA THR A 474 1.37 13.79 32.50
C THR A 474 0.58 14.89 33.21
N LEU A 475 0.80 15.05 34.51
CA LEU A 475 0.24 16.14 35.29
C LEU A 475 1.18 17.33 35.31
N THR A 476 0.61 18.54 35.43
CA THR A 476 1.40 19.78 35.40
C THR A 476 2.16 20.01 36.71
N ALA A 477 3.46 20.19 36.61
CA ALA A 477 4.30 20.46 37.82
C ALA A 477 3.95 21.77 38.54
N SER A 478 3.31 22.72 37.84
CA SER A 478 2.89 23.98 38.46
C SER A 478 1.76 23.80 39.50
N ALA A 479 0.88 22.81 39.27
CA ALA A 479 -0.27 22.58 40.15
C ALA A 479 -0.11 21.30 41.01
N GLN A 480 0.61 20.30 40.52
CA GLN A 480 0.68 18.94 41.07
C GLN A 480 2.14 18.43 41.06
N GLN A 481 3.03 19.12 41.76
CA GLN A 481 4.47 18.87 41.69
C GLN A 481 4.87 17.48 42.21
N LYS A 482 4.18 16.96 43.27
CA LYS A 482 4.46 15.63 43.83
C LYS A 482 4.03 14.52 42.90
N GLU A 483 2.96 14.73 42.16
CA GLU A 483 2.33 13.76 41.28
C GLU A 483 3.12 13.51 39.98
N VAL A 484 4.07 14.39 39.66
CA VAL A 484 5.02 14.14 38.54
C VAL A 484 5.83 12.86 38.78
N GLN A 485 6.24 12.61 40.04
CA GLN A 485 6.95 11.38 40.39
C GLN A 485 6.04 10.14 40.29
N GLU A 486 4.73 10.28 40.57
CA GLU A 486 3.79 9.18 40.43
C GLU A 486 3.56 8.83 38.94
N THR A 487 3.65 9.79 38.02
CA THR A 487 3.66 9.52 36.59
C THR A 487 4.87 8.64 36.19
N LEU A 488 6.08 8.98 36.66
CA LEU A 488 7.28 8.20 36.38
C LEU A 488 7.20 6.78 36.97
N LYS A 489 6.70 6.64 38.19
CA LYS A 489 6.47 5.33 38.82
C LYS A 489 5.41 4.51 38.06
N ALA A 490 4.34 5.16 37.58
CA ALA A 490 3.30 4.48 36.82
C ALA A 490 3.84 3.89 35.48
N LEU A 491 4.72 4.62 34.78
CA LEU A 491 5.42 4.11 33.60
C LEU A 491 6.17 2.81 33.92
N THR A 492 6.97 2.82 35.00
CA THR A 492 7.74 1.65 35.41
C THR A 492 6.83 0.48 35.79
N LEU A 493 5.77 0.71 36.57
CA LEU A 493 4.82 -0.36 36.93
C LEU A 493 4.11 -0.94 35.71
N VAL A 494 3.66 -0.13 34.78
CA VAL A 494 3.00 -0.59 33.55
C VAL A 494 3.95 -1.46 32.70
N LYS A 495 5.20 -1.05 32.55
CA LYS A 495 6.22 -1.83 31.83
C LYS A 495 6.51 -3.16 32.51
N GLU A 496 6.74 -3.16 33.82
CA GLU A 496 7.17 -4.34 34.56
C GLU A 496 6.04 -5.34 34.78
N GLU A 497 4.81 -4.88 35.10
CA GLU A 497 3.72 -5.77 35.48
C GLU A 497 2.83 -6.19 34.27
N LEU A 498 2.63 -5.28 33.29
CA LEU A 498 1.73 -5.57 32.16
C LEU A 498 2.52 -5.92 30.87
N GLY A 499 3.76 -5.46 30.75
CA GLY A 499 4.62 -5.73 29.59
C GLY A 499 4.08 -5.11 28.29
N VAL A 500 3.41 -3.97 28.39
CA VAL A 500 2.91 -3.18 27.26
C VAL A 500 3.75 -1.93 27.06
N HIS A 501 3.61 -1.29 25.90
CA HIS A 501 4.24 -0.01 25.61
C HIS A 501 3.52 1.15 26.29
N THR A 502 4.26 2.26 26.47
CA THR A 502 3.76 3.44 27.15
C THR A 502 3.88 4.68 26.28
N VAL A 503 2.97 5.63 26.48
CA VAL A 503 2.94 6.92 25.80
C VAL A 503 2.75 8.05 26.82
N LEU A 504 3.27 9.24 26.53
CA LEU A 504 3.01 10.47 27.28
C LEU A 504 3.02 11.71 26.39
N GLY A 505 2.10 12.63 26.66
CA GLY A 505 2.20 14.03 26.24
C GLY A 505 3.22 14.78 27.13
N VAL A 506 4.48 14.79 26.72
CA VAL A 506 5.60 15.29 27.53
C VAL A 506 5.46 16.77 27.87
N SER A 507 5.02 17.58 26.94
CA SER A 507 4.92 19.04 27.06
C SER A 507 3.94 19.51 28.16
N ASN A 508 3.06 18.61 28.64
CA ASN A 508 2.08 18.93 29.68
C ASN A 508 2.73 19.21 31.03
N VAL A 509 3.87 18.58 31.35
CA VAL A 509 4.56 18.74 32.65
C VAL A 509 4.90 20.19 32.97
N SER A 510 5.26 20.97 31.97
CA SER A 510 5.77 22.35 32.12
C SER A 510 4.70 23.43 31.96
N PHE A 511 3.42 23.07 31.85
CA PHE A 511 2.36 24.03 31.57
C PHE A 511 2.26 25.05 32.73
N GLY A 512 2.25 26.35 32.40
CA GLY A 512 2.21 27.44 33.39
C GLY A 512 3.57 27.79 34.03
N LEU A 513 4.67 27.12 33.69
CA LEU A 513 6.00 27.38 34.19
C LEU A 513 6.91 28.13 33.20
N PRO A 514 7.86 28.93 33.64
CA PRO A 514 8.85 29.54 32.77
C PRO A 514 9.89 28.53 32.31
N ASN A 515 10.62 28.84 31.21
CA ASN A 515 11.65 28.00 30.60
C ASN A 515 11.20 26.55 30.33
N ARG A 516 10.04 26.42 29.74
CA ARG A 516 9.41 25.13 29.40
C ARG A 516 10.33 24.15 28.68
N PRO A 517 11.18 24.57 27.70
CA PRO A 517 12.05 23.64 26.99
C PRO A 517 12.97 22.84 27.93
N LEU A 518 13.56 23.49 28.91
CA LEU A 518 14.45 22.83 29.89
C LEU A 518 13.69 21.80 30.73
N LEU A 519 12.48 22.13 31.20
CA LEU A 519 11.64 21.21 31.97
C LEU A 519 11.19 20.02 31.13
N ASN A 520 10.74 20.25 29.90
CA ASN A 520 10.30 19.20 28.99
C ASN A 520 11.43 18.23 28.69
N ARG A 521 12.62 18.73 28.36
CA ARG A 521 13.80 17.91 28.08
C ARG A 521 14.22 17.06 29.28
N THR A 522 14.26 17.65 30.47
CA THR A 522 14.60 16.93 31.70
C THR A 522 13.57 15.86 32.02
N PHE A 523 12.28 16.19 31.93
CA PHE A 523 11.20 15.24 32.15
C PHE A 523 11.21 14.10 31.13
N LEU A 524 11.46 14.41 29.86
CA LEU A 524 11.59 13.41 28.80
C LEU A 524 12.67 12.38 29.12
N ALA A 525 13.86 12.83 29.51
CA ALA A 525 14.95 11.93 29.89
C ALA A 525 14.58 11.02 31.08
N LEU A 526 13.93 11.57 32.13
CA LEU A 526 13.43 10.80 33.26
C LEU A 526 12.33 9.83 32.88
N ALA A 527 11.40 10.23 32.01
CA ALA A 527 10.31 9.40 31.54
C ALA A 527 10.81 8.23 30.68
N MET A 528 11.76 8.46 29.77
CA MET A 528 12.39 7.38 28.98
C MET A 528 13.11 6.39 29.89
N GLN A 529 13.83 6.88 30.91
CA GLN A 529 14.46 6.03 31.93
C GLN A 529 13.44 5.20 32.71
N SER A 530 12.21 5.71 32.89
CA SER A 530 11.12 5.03 33.59
C SER A 530 10.30 4.11 32.65
N GLY A 531 10.65 4.00 31.37
CA GLY A 531 10.00 3.10 30.42
C GLY A 531 9.07 3.75 29.41
N LEU A 532 9.22 5.06 29.13
CA LEU A 532 8.46 5.73 28.05
C LEU A 532 8.97 5.30 26.67
N ASP A 533 8.07 4.72 25.85
CA ASP A 533 8.36 4.26 24.49
C ASP A 533 7.93 5.28 23.41
N LEU A 534 6.79 5.97 23.63
CA LEU A 534 6.16 6.89 22.67
C LEU A 534 5.98 8.29 23.27
N PRO A 535 7.00 9.14 23.26
CA PRO A 535 6.81 10.55 23.59
C PRO A 535 6.04 11.29 22.51
N ILE A 536 4.92 11.95 22.88
CA ILE A 536 4.20 12.92 22.05
C ILE A 536 4.85 14.27 22.31
N ILE A 537 5.60 14.78 21.32
CA ILE A 537 6.43 15.97 21.45
C ILE A 537 6.43 16.81 20.17
N ASN A 538 7.01 18.01 20.27
CA ASN A 538 7.34 18.82 19.09
C ASN A 538 8.69 18.38 18.50
N PRO A 539 8.74 17.66 17.37
CA PRO A 539 9.99 17.19 16.79
C PRO A 539 10.85 18.32 16.19
N LEU A 540 10.28 19.52 16.00
CA LEU A 540 11.05 20.71 15.58
C LEU A 540 11.94 21.27 16.71
N ASP A 541 11.75 20.81 17.95
CA ASP A 541 12.62 21.14 19.07
C ASP A 541 13.87 20.25 19.05
N GLN A 542 14.96 20.79 18.51
CA GLN A 542 16.21 20.06 18.33
C GLN A 542 16.81 19.54 19.65
N GLU A 543 16.58 20.25 20.77
CA GLU A 543 17.09 19.82 22.08
C GLU A 543 16.32 18.61 22.63
N LEU A 544 14.99 18.54 22.38
CA LEU A 544 14.20 17.34 22.70
C LEU A 544 14.63 16.15 21.83
N MET A 545 14.75 16.34 20.53
CA MET A 545 15.21 15.28 19.61
C MET A 545 16.63 14.82 19.92
N GLY A 546 17.54 15.77 20.23
CA GLY A 546 18.91 15.45 20.66
C GLY A 546 18.95 14.64 21.95
N THR A 547 18.02 14.85 22.90
CA THR A 547 17.90 14.05 24.12
C THR A 547 17.52 12.59 23.81
N ILE A 548 16.60 12.36 22.86
CA ILE A 548 16.22 11.03 22.41
C ILE A 548 17.38 10.34 21.70
N ASP A 549 18.05 11.05 20.78
CA ASP A 549 19.19 10.50 20.06
C ASP A 549 20.33 10.09 21.04
N ALA A 550 20.61 10.91 22.03
CA ALA A 550 21.59 10.59 23.07
C ALA A 550 21.17 9.39 23.95
N TYR A 551 19.88 9.31 24.30
CA TYR A 551 19.33 8.15 25.00
C TYR A 551 19.47 6.87 24.21
N ASN A 552 19.12 6.87 22.93
CA ASN A 552 19.24 5.72 22.05
C ASN A 552 20.69 5.19 21.93
N VAL A 553 21.67 6.09 21.90
CA VAL A 553 23.09 5.72 21.96
C VAL A 553 23.46 5.05 23.28
N LEU A 554 23.06 5.67 24.40
CA LEU A 554 23.42 5.19 25.75
C LEU A 554 22.77 3.83 26.09
N TYR A 555 21.62 3.52 25.51
CA TYR A 555 20.89 2.26 25.69
C TYR A 555 21.13 1.23 24.59
N HIS A 556 22.13 1.45 23.69
CA HIS A 556 22.49 0.58 22.59
C HIS A 556 21.36 0.33 21.54
N PHE A 557 20.41 1.24 21.45
CA PHE A 557 19.40 1.20 20.39
C PHE A 557 19.96 1.73 19.06
N ASP A 558 20.93 2.64 19.10
CA ASP A 558 21.69 3.12 17.94
C ASP A 558 23.04 2.38 17.84
N LYS A 559 23.08 1.31 17.03
CA LYS A 559 24.30 0.54 16.81
C LYS A 559 25.40 1.40 16.22
N ASP A 560 26.61 1.29 16.80
CA ASP A 560 27.81 2.03 16.39
C ASP A 560 27.61 3.56 16.38
N SER A 561 26.56 4.06 17.06
CA SER A 561 26.19 5.48 17.10
C SER A 561 26.04 6.12 15.71
N SER A 562 25.73 5.32 14.70
CA SER A 562 25.74 5.72 13.28
C SER A 562 24.68 6.79 12.99
N ARG A 563 23.48 6.64 13.57
CA ARG A 563 22.38 7.60 13.44
C ARG A 563 22.70 8.91 14.15
N TYR A 564 23.23 8.85 15.37
CA TYR A 564 23.65 10.02 16.13
C TYR A 564 24.74 10.80 15.39
N ILE A 565 25.80 10.13 14.93
CA ILE A 565 26.90 10.75 14.20
C ILE A 565 26.40 11.42 12.90
N SER A 566 25.57 10.74 12.13
CA SER A 566 25.05 11.29 10.86
C SER A 566 24.22 12.56 11.08
N LYS A 567 23.38 12.60 12.12
CA LYS A 567 22.57 13.78 12.47
C LYS A 567 23.42 14.93 12.95
N GLN A 568 24.39 14.69 13.83
CA GLN A 568 25.28 15.74 14.37
C GLN A 568 26.19 16.34 13.29
N SER A 569 26.57 15.55 12.28
CA SER A 569 27.37 16.04 11.14
C SER A 569 26.57 16.99 10.23
N GLN A 570 25.25 16.96 10.27
CA GLN A 570 24.34 17.79 9.45
C GLN A 570 23.89 19.09 10.13
N VAL A 571 24.14 19.27 11.42
CA VAL A 571 23.65 20.43 12.22
C VAL A 571 24.23 21.78 11.78
N THR A 572 25.16 21.83 10.83
CA THR A 572 25.86 23.06 10.46
C THR A 572 25.07 24.01 9.53
N THR A 573 23.87 23.68 9.01
CA THR A 573 23.22 24.52 7.99
C THR A 573 21.70 24.47 7.87
N LEU A 574 20.92 24.22 8.89
CA LEU A 574 19.46 24.34 8.75
C LEU A 574 18.97 25.68 9.32
N ALA A 575 18.70 26.66 8.40
CA ALA A 575 17.91 27.84 8.72
C ALA A 575 16.46 27.44 9.05
N PRO A 576 15.77 28.14 9.98
CA PRO A 576 14.40 27.78 10.34
C PRO A 576 13.46 27.98 9.13
N LEU A 577 12.88 26.89 8.63
CA LEU A 577 11.85 26.92 7.61
C LEU A 577 10.57 27.56 8.16
N THR A 578 10.26 28.77 7.72
CA THR A 578 8.97 29.43 7.99
C THR A 578 7.95 29.01 6.92
N THR A 579 6.66 29.03 7.24
CA THR A 579 5.55 28.67 6.33
C THR A 579 5.48 29.49 5.04
N SER A 580 6.19 30.65 4.99
CA SER A 580 6.30 31.49 3.78
C SER A 580 7.48 31.11 2.88
N SER A 581 8.20 30.02 3.13
CA SER A 581 9.50 29.74 2.49
C SER A 581 9.55 28.47 1.64
N PHE A 582 8.42 27.77 1.39
CA PHE A 582 8.44 26.73 0.36
C PHE A 582 8.68 27.36 -1.00
N THR A 583 9.77 26.95 -1.62
CA THR A 583 10.08 27.36 -2.99
C THR A 583 9.18 26.60 -3.97
N LEU A 584 9.11 27.03 -5.22
CA LEU A 584 8.41 26.27 -6.25
C LEU A 584 9.01 24.86 -6.41
N GLU A 585 10.33 24.74 -6.24
CA GLU A 585 11.03 23.46 -6.22
C GLU A 585 10.52 22.55 -5.09
N ASP A 586 10.42 23.07 -3.85
CA ASP A 586 9.91 22.30 -2.71
C ASP A 586 8.46 21.86 -2.91
N MET A 587 7.61 22.73 -3.49
CA MET A 587 6.23 22.40 -3.80
C MET A 587 6.11 21.25 -4.79
N ILE A 588 6.95 21.23 -5.81
CA ILE A 588 7.00 20.14 -6.80
C ILE A 588 7.49 18.85 -6.15
N ILE A 589 8.59 18.90 -5.39
CA ILE A 589 9.16 17.72 -4.73
C ILE A 589 8.16 17.09 -3.75
N HIS A 590 7.40 17.90 -3.02
CA HIS A 590 6.45 17.43 -2.01
C HIS A 590 4.99 17.31 -2.52
N GLY A 591 4.72 17.57 -3.82
CA GLY A 591 3.40 17.36 -4.40
C GLY A 591 2.32 18.34 -3.92
N LEU A 592 2.68 19.59 -3.54
CA LEU A 592 1.75 20.61 -3.02
C LEU A 592 0.97 21.29 -4.16
N LYS A 593 -0.18 20.73 -4.52
CA LYS A 593 -0.95 21.08 -5.72
C LYS A 593 -1.66 22.43 -5.67
N ASP A 594 -2.14 22.85 -4.50
CA ASP A 594 -3.10 23.96 -4.41
C ASP A 594 -2.40 25.33 -4.43
N GLU A 595 -1.20 25.44 -3.89
CA GLU A 595 -0.43 26.68 -3.85
C GLU A 595 0.53 26.86 -5.04
N VAL A 596 0.84 25.78 -5.77
CA VAL A 596 1.85 25.77 -6.83
C VAL A 596 1.58 26.80 -7.94
N GLN A 597 0.31 26.99 -8.31
CA GLN A 597 -0.06 27.95 -9.37
C GLN A 597 0.19 29.40 -8.94
N ALA A 598 -0.14 29.73 -7.68
CA ALA A 598 0.10 31.07 -7.13
C ALA A 598 1.62 31.35 -7.02
N LYS A 599 2.39 30.36 -6.52
CA LYS A 599 3.85 30.48 -6.41
C LYS A 599 4.54 30.57 -7.76
N THR A 600 4.06 29.84 -8.76
CA THR A 600 4.57 29.94 -10.13
C THR A 600 4.33 31.33 -10.72
N LYS A 601 3.13 31.90 -10.51
CA LYS A 601 2.82 33.28 -10.95
C LYS A 601 3.70 34.33 -10.26
N GLU A 602 3.95 34.17 -8.97
CA GLU A 602 4.87 35.02 -8.21
C GLU A 602 6.28 34.99 -8.83
N LEU A 603 6.81 33.77 -9.02
CA LEU A 603 8.15 33.59 -9.57
C LEU A 603 8.32 34.13 -11.00
N LEU A 604 7.29 34.04 -11.83
CA LEU A 604 7.26 34.58 -13.18
C LEU A 604 7.23 36.12 -13.25
N GLN A 605 6.99 36.81 -12.12
CA GLN A 605 7.16 38.26 -12.06
C GLN A 605 8.64 38.68 -11.92
N GLU A 606 9.46 37.76 -11.39
CA GLU A 606 10.88 38.00 -11.10
C GLU A 606 11.83 37.34 -12.11
N ARG A 607 11.37 36.24 -12.77
CA ARG A 607 12.19 35.43 -13.69
C ARG A 607 11.50 35.19 -15.02
N GLU A 608 12.29 34.97 -16.05
CA GLU A 608 11.79 34.57 -17.37
C GLU A 608 11.24 33.14 -17.33
N ALA A 609 10.22 32.89 -18.14
CA ALA A 609 9.52 31.58 -18.12
C ALA A 609 10.45 30.40 -18.43
N MET A 610 11.41 30.55 -19.35
CA MET A 610 12.40 29.51 -19.67
C MET A 610 13.38 29.27 -18.52
N ASP A 611 13.72 30.31 -17.76
CA ASP A 611 14.56 30.16 -16.56
C ASP A 611 13.84 29.37 -15.47
N VAL A 612 12.55 29.61 -15.25
CA VAL A 612 11.71 28.87 -14.31
C VAL A 612 11.63 27.38 -14.72
N ILE A 613 11.46 27.09 -16.01
CA ILE A 613 11.43 25.71 -16.52
C ILE A 613 12.79 25.03 -16.29
N ASN A 614 13.87 25.61 -16.78
CA ASN A 614 15.16 24.95 -16.85
C ASN A 614 15.89 24.89 -15.50
N ASN A 615 15.71 25.90 -14.65
CA ASN A 615 16.48 26.04 -13.40
C ASN A 615 15.66 25.81 -12.13
N VAL A 616 14.34 25.56 -12.24
CA VAL A 616 13.49 25.23 -11.09
C VAL A 616 12.68 23.96 -11.33
N ILE A 617 11.85 23.89 -12.38
CA ILE A 617 10.91 22.80 -12.58
C ILE A 617 11.63 21.50 -12.96
N ILE A 618 12.51 21.55 -13.98
CA ILE A 618 13.26 20.35 -14.43
C ILE A 618 14.19 19.79 -13.34
N PRO A 619 14.99 20.60 -12.63
CA PRO A 619 15.77 20.08 -11.51
C PRO A 619 14.96 19.46 -10.39
N ALA A 620 13.79 20.03 -10.04
CA ALA A 620 12.87 19.47 -9.06
C ALA A 620 12.39 18.07 -9.48
N LEU A 621 11.92 17.92 -10.74
CA LEU A 621 11.51 16.65 -11.30
C LEU A 621 12.63 15.61 -11.34
N ASN A 622 13.83 16.02 -11.74
CA ASN A 622 14.99 15.11 -11.77
C ASN A 622 15.34 14.61 -10.36
N ARG A 623 15.17 15.45 -9.33
CA ARG A 623 15.34 15.05 -7.95
C ARG A 623 14.28 14.06 -7.51
N VAL A 624 13.02 14.32 -7.85
CA VAL A 624 11.88 13.40 -7.60
C VAL A 624 12.13 12.05 -8.27
N GLY A 625 12.57 12.04 -9.54
CA GLY A 625 12.93 10.83 -10.27
C GLY A 625 14.02 10.02 -9.57
N LYS A 626 15.10 10.69 -9.14
CA LYS A 626 16.19 10.05 -8.40
C LYS A 626 15.76 9.50 -7.04
N ASP A 627 14.89 10.23 -6.33
CA ASP A 627 14.38 9.78 -5.03
C ASP A 627 13.44 8.57 -5.20
N TYR A 628 12.71 8.48 -6.32
CA TYR A 628 11.94 7.31 -6.71
C TYR A 628 12.85 6.11 -7.06
N GLU A 629 13.84 6.26 -7.93
CA GLU A 629 14.80 5.22 -8.29
C GLU A 629 15.57 4.66 -7.07
N THR A 630 15.79 5.49 -6.06
CA THR A 630 16.47 5.10 -4.81
C THR A 630 15.51 4.63 -3.70
N ASN A 631 14.22 4.41 -4.02
CA ASN A 631 13.17 3.97 -3.10
C ASN A 631 12.99 4.87 -1.86
N LYS A 632 13.29 6.17 -1.97
CA LYS A 632 13.02 7.17 -0.92
C LYS A 632 11.59 7.68 -0.98
N ILE A 633 11.02 7.72 -2.17
CA ILE A 633 9.61 7.99 -2.42
C ILE A 633 9.02 6.87 -3.26
N PHE A 634 7.71 6.74 -3.25
CA PHE A 634 6.98 5.68 -3.93
C PHE A 634 6.04 6.26 -4.98
N LEU A 635 5.37 5.38 -5.72
CA LEU A 635 4.49 5.77 -6.81
C LEU A 635 3.47 6.87 -6.44
N PRO A 636 2.82 6.85 -5.26
CA PRO A 636 1.91 7.92 -4.86
C PRO A 636 2.57 9.30 -4.90
N GLN A 637 3.75 9.44 -4.28
CA GLN A 637 4.46 10.72 -4.24
C GLN A 637 4.97 11.16 -5.62
N LEU A 638 5.42 10.20 -6.45
CA LEU A 638 5.81 10.48 -7.83
C LEU A 638 4.65 11.08 -8.63
N ILE A 639 3.46 10.48 -8.55
CA ILE A 639 2.26 10.96 -9.24
C ILE A 639 1.86 12.35 -8.72
N GLN A 640 1.88 12.57 -7.41
CA GLN A 640 1.55 13.87 -6.81
C GLN A 640 2.49 14.98 -7.29
N SER A 641 3.79 14.69 -7.31
CA SER A 641 4.81 15.61 -7.84
C SER A 641 4.61 15.90 -9.33
N ALA A 642 4.29 14.88 -10.13
CA ALA A 642 4.04 15.03 -11.57
C ALA A 642 2.80 15.89 -11.83
N GLU A 643 1.70 15.69 -11.10
CA GLU A 643 0.49 16.52 -11.22
C GLU A 643 0.72 17.97 -10.76
N THR A 644 1.47 18.15 -9.67
CA THR A 644 1.88 19.48 -9.19
C THR A 644 2.69 20.22 -10.26
N THR A 645 3.61 19.52 -10.88
CA THR A 645 4.42 20.04 -11.98
C THR A 645 3.56 20.40 -13.18
N LYS A 646 2.59 19.57 -13.54
CA LYS A 646 1.65 19.86 -14.63
C LYS A 646 0.92 21.17 -14.40
N LYS A 647 0.41 21.41 -13.18
CA LYS A 647 -0.23 22.69 -12.80
C LYS A 647 0.72 23.88 -12.89
N ALA A 648 2.00 23.72 -12.51
CA ALA A 648 3.01 24.76 -12.67
C ALA A 648 3.28 25.07 -14.17
N PHE A 649 3.42 24.03 -15.00
CA PHE A 649 3.60 24.18 -16.44
C PHE A 649 2.41 24.86 -17.14
N GLU A 650 1.17 24.60 -16.72
CA GLU A 650 -0.01 25.29 -17.25
C GLU A 650 0.06 26.81 -17.02
N VAL A 651 0.52 27.25 -15.85
CA VAL A 651 0.75 28.67 -15.55
C VAL A 651 1.86 29.24 -16.44
N VAL A 652 2.98 28.54 -16.55
CA VAL A 652 4.10 28.98 -17.40
C VAL A 652 3.66 29.06 -18.86
N LYS A 653 2.93 28.06 -19.39
CA LYS A 653 2.38 28.08 -20.77
C LYS A 653 1.46 29.25 -21.01
N SER A 654 0.68 29.69 -20.04
CA SER A 654 -0.22 30.85 -20.18
C SER A 654 0.51 32.19 -20.39
N THR A 655 1.80 32.25 -20.08
CA THR A 655 2.65 33.45 -20.27
C THR A 655 3.36 33.50 -21.64
N PHE A 656 3.41 32.34 -22.35
CA PHE A 656 3.96 32.31 -23.70
C PHE A 656 2.92 32.78 -24.73
N ARG A 657 3.23 33.78 -25.49
CA ARG A 657 2.54 34.06 -26.78
C ARG A 657 3.06 33.02 -27.78
N VAL A 658 2.22 32.00 -28.08
CA VAL A 658 2.27 31.06 -29.21
C VAL A 658 3.67 30.95 -29.86
N ASP A 659 4.43 29.96 -29.50
CA ASP A 659 5.36 29.08 -30.21
C ASP A 659 6.37 28.39 -29.27
N SER A 660 5.89 27.80 -28.21
CA SER A 660 6.75 26.86 -27.46
C SER A 660 6.68 25.50 -28.15
N GLN A 661 7.79 25.06 -28.73
CA GLN A 661 7.98 23.69 -29.22
C GLN A 661 7.65 22.70 -28.09
N SER A 662 6.46 22.12 -28.15
CA SER A 662 6.20 20.92 -27.34
C SER A 662 7.21 19.87 -27.78
N LYS A 663 7.75 19.09 -26.82
CA LYS A 663 8.64 17.97 -27.16
C LYS A 663 7.87 16.90 -27.95
N GLY A 664 7.30 17.23 -29.10
CA GLY A 664 6.61 16.40 -30.11
C GLY A 664 5.54 15.42 -29.57
N PRO A 665 4.60 15.00 -30.41
CA PRO A 665 3.57 14.05 -30.01
C PRO A 665 4.14 12.65 -29.84
N ILE A 666 3.87 12.04 -28.67
CA ILE A 666 4.11 10.63 -28.36
C ILE A 666 2.75 9.94 -28.34
N MET A 667 2.59 8.87 -29.06
CA MET A 667 1.36 8.07 -29.07
C MET A 667 1.51 6.88 -28.16
N MET A 668 0.53 6.63 -27.30
CA MET A 668 0.55 5.50 -26.35
C MET A 668 -0.76 4.72 -26.40
N CYS A 669 -0.68 3.41 -26.21
CA CYS A 669 -1.84 2.56 -26.00
C CYS A 669 -1.50 1.30 -25.21
N THR A 670 -2.51 0.70 -24.60
CA THR A 670 -2.47 -0.70 -24.16
C THR A 670 -2.97 -1.55 -25.31
N VAL A 671 -2.23 -2.60 -25.66
CA VAL A 671 -2.44 -3.41 -26.86
C VAL A 671 -3.76 -4.20 -26.82
N GLU A 672 -4.21 -4.66 -28.00
CA GLU A 672 -5.44 -5.45 -28.16
C GLU A 672 -5.46 -6.65 -27.22
N GLY A 673 -6.60 -6.86 -26.56
CA GLY A 673 -6.83 -7.92 -25.60
C GLY A 673 -6.34 -7.60 -24.18
N ASP A 674 -5.66 -6.48 -23.95
CA ASP A 674 -5.22 -6.07 -22.64
C ASP A 674 -6.04 -4.88 -22.13
N ILE A 675 -6.78 -5.12 -21.05
CA ILE A 675 -7.62 -4.10 -20.40
C ILE A 675 -6.93 -3.36 -19.26
N HIS A 676 -5.69 -3.73 -18.94
CA HIS A 676 -4.92 -3.16 -17.84
C HIS A 676 -4.15 -1.92 -18.34
N ASP A 677 -4.59 -0.74 -17.95
CA ASP A 677 -4.02 0.53 -18.40
C ASP A 677 -3.34 1.36 -17.29
N ILE A 678 -3.25 0.82 -16.08
CA ILE A 678 -2.68 1.52 -14.93
C ILE A 678 -1.24 1.96 -15.22
N GLY A 679 -0.36 1.03 -15.61
CA GLY A 679 1.04 1.33 -15.92
C GLY A 679 1.18 2.37 -17.03
N LYS A 680 0.42 2.24 -18.11
CA LYS A 680 0.39 3.22 -19.21
C LYS A 680 -0.05 4.61 -18.75
N ASN A 681 -1.08 4.69 -17.90
CA ASN A 681 -1.60 5.96 -17.39
C ASN A 681 -0.59 6.66 -16.47
N ILE A 682 0.15 5.91 -15.66
CA ILE A 682 1.26 6.42 -14.85
C ILE A 682 2.34 7.03 -15.75
N VAL A 683 2.81 6.28 -16.73
CA VAL A 683 3.82 6.74 -17.70
C VAL A 683 3.34 8.01 -18.41
N LYS A 684 2.08 8.05 -18.84
CA LYS A 684 1.46 9.23 -19.45
C LYS A 684 1.55 10.47 -18.55
N VAL A 685 1.10 10.37 -17.29
CA VAL A 685 1.10 11.50 -16.34
C VAL A 685 2.52 12.00 -16.12
N VAL A 686 3.47 11.10 -15.94
CA VAL A 686 4.88 11.44 -15.76
C VAL A 686 5.45 12.12 -17.01
N LEU A 687 5.23 11.58 -18.20
CA LEU A 687 5.70 12.20 -19.46
C LEU A 687 5.09 13.58 -19.70
N GLU A 688 3.79 13.75 -19.43
CA GLU A 688 3.12 15.06 -19.53
C GLU A 688 3.75 16.09 -18.58
N SER A 689 4.20 15.66 -17.38
CA SER A 689 4.89 16.52 -16.41
C SER A 689 6.28 16.99 -16.90
N TYR A 690 6.94 16.20 -17.75
CA TYR A 690 8.20 16.57 -18.41
C TYR A 690 8.01 17.39 -19.73
N GLY A 691 6.77 17.79 -20.02
CA GLY A 691 6.43 18.66 -21.15
C GLY A 691 6.22 17.92 -22.48
N TYR A 692 6.09 16.58 -22.46
CA TYR A 692 5.73 15.81 -23.63
C TYR A 692 4.23 15.94 -23.93
N GLN A 693 3.88 15.99 -25.21
CA GLN A 693 2.48 15.88 -25.65
C GLN A 693 2.15 14.40 -25.83
N VAL A 694 1.29 13.84 -25.00
CA VAL A 694 0.89 12.42 -25.09
C VAL A 694 -0.47 12.31 -25.75
N ILE A 695 -0.54 11.46 -26.81
CA ILE A 695 -1.75 11.05 -27.50
C ILE A 695 -2.09 9.64 -27.00
N ASP A 696 -3.03 9.55 -26.08
CA ASP A 696 -3.44 8.29 -25.48
C ASP A 696 -4.62 7.69 -26.28
N LEU A 697 -4.44 6.51 -26.86
CA LEU A 697 -5.47 5.79 -27.60
C LEU A 697 -6.37 4.94 -26.69
N GLY A 698 -6.02 4.81 -25.40
CA GLY A 698 -6.77 4.01 -24.44
C GLY A 698 -6.23 2.60 -24.27
N LYS A 699 -7.09 1.70 -23.84
CA LYS A 699 -6.80 0.28 -23.59
C LYS A 699 -7.52 -0.60 -24.62
N ASP A 700 -7.09 -1.85 -24.75
CA ASP A 700 -7.62 -2.83 -25.69
C ASP A 700 -7.71 -2.27 -27.11
N VAL A 701 -6.61 -1.68 -27.57
CA VAL A 701 -6.60 -0.97 -28.85
C VAL A 701 -6.25 -1.92 -29.98
N LYS A 702 -7.18 -2.11 -30.90
CA LYS A 702 -7.00 -2.96 -32.08
C LYS A 702 -5.82 -2.51 -32.94
N VAL A 703 -5.12 -3.47 -33.51
CA VAL A 703 -3.94 -3.23 -34.36
C VAL A 703 -4.22 -2.21 -35.46
N GLU A 704 -5.37 -2.31 -36.14
CA GLU A 704 -5.75 -1.42 -37.22
C GLU A 704 -5.90 0.03 -36.74
N LYS A 705 -6.48 0.20 -35.52
CA LYS A 705 -6.66 1.53 -34.90
C LYS A 705 -5.33 2.20 -34.56
N VAL A 706 -4.34 1.42 -34.14
CA VAL A 706 -2.98 1.94 -33.89
C VAL A 706 -2.35 2.43 -35.20
N VAL A 707 -2.48 1.67 -36.27
CA VAL A 707 -1.97 2.03 -37.61
C VAL A 707 -2.70 3.26 -38.16
N GLU A 708 -4.02 3.34 -38.02
CA GLU A 708 -4.78 4.55 -38.42
C GLU A 708 -4.35 5.79 -37.63
N ALA A 709 -4.16 5.62 -36.32
CA ALA A 709 -3.71 6.71 -35.45
C ALA A 709 -2.28 7.17 -35.79
N TYR A 710 -1.37 6.25 -36.15
CA TYR A 710 -0.04 6.58 -36.65
C TYR A 710 -0.13 7.47 -37.90
N HIS A 711 -0.94 7.13 -38.90
CA HIS A 711 -1.11 7.95 -40.09
C HIS A 711 -1.77 9.30 -39.81
N LYS A 712 -2.70 9.34 -38.84
CA LYS A 712 -3.42 10.56 -38.48
C LYS A 712 -2.55 11.56 -37.71
N TYR A 713 -1.83 11.09 -36.71
CA TYR A 713 -1.14 11.96 -35.75
C TYR A 713 0.35 12.12 -36.02
N GLN A 714 0.94 11.28 -36.86
CA GLN A 714 2.36 11.29 -37.20
C GLN A 714 3.25 11.47 -35.94
N PRO A 715 3.14 10.57 -34.96
CA PRO A 715 3.86 10.70 -33.69
C PRO A 715 5.38 10.61 -33.92
N LYS A 716 6.15 11.20 -33.04
CA LYS A 716 7.61 11.05 -33.02
C LYS A 716 8.07 9.74 -32.37
N MET A 717 7.20 9.13 -31.57
CA MET A 717 7.41 7.85 -30.90
C MET A 717 6.09 7.15 -30.59
N ILE A 718 6.08 5.82 -30.60
CA ILE A 718 4.93 5.01 -30.24
C ILE A 718 5.28 4.17 -29.01
N GLY A 719 4.48 4.26 -27.94
CA GLY A 719 4.57 3.46 -26.72
C GLY A 719 3.47 2.40 -26.68
N LEU A 720 3.84 1.14 -26.50
CA LEU A 720 2.92 0.04 -26.35
C LEU A 720 3.04 -0.58 -24.96
N SER A 721 1.92 -0.82 -24.29
CA SER A 721 1.87 -1.40 -22.95
C SER A 721 1.13 -2.73 -22.95
N ALA A 722 1.65 -3.71 -22.19
CA ALA A 722 0.99 -4.99 -21.91
C ALA A 722 1.26 -5.43 -20.47
N LEU A 723 0.24 -5.86 -19.75
CA LEU A 723 0.35 -6.39 -18.39
C LEU A 723 0.19 -7.92 -18.34
N MET A 724 -0.44 -8.51 -19.34
CA MET A 724 -0.66 -9.95 -19.43
C MET A 724 0.30 -10.59 -20.43
N THR A 725 0.89 -11.73 -20.07
CA THR A 725 1.74 -12.51 -20.97
C THR A 725 1.01 -12.94 -22.25
N THR A 726 -0.30 -13.16 -22.15
CA THR A 726 -1.17 -13.52 -23.27
C THR A 726 -1.31 -12.43 -24.32
N THR A 727 -1.12 -11.17 -23.96
CA THR A 727 -1.29 -10.02 -24.84
C THR A 727 0.01 -9.54 -25.51
N VAL A 728 1.15 -10.07 -25.08
CA VAL A 728 2.45 -9.81 -25.73
C VAL A 728 2.45 -10.22 -27.20
N VAL A 729 1.73 -11.27 -27.54
CA VAL A 729 1.55 -11.70 -28.95
C VAL A 729 0.86 -10.62 -29.78
N ASN A 730 -0.11 -9.91 -29.23
CA ASN A 730 -0.80 -8.81 -29.92
C ASN A 730 0.08 -7.55 -30.00
N MET A 731 0.95 -7.35 -29.01
CA MET A 731 2.01 -6.32 -29.08
C MET A 731 2.94 -6.57 -30.27
N LYS A 732 3.41 -7.82 -30.45
CA LYS A 732 4.21 -8.23 -31.60
C LYS A 732 3.47 -7.97 -32.91
N LYS A 733 2.20 -8.37 -33.03
CA LYS A 733 1.37 -8.11 -34.23
C LYS A 733 1.25 -6.61 -34.52
N THR A 734 1.11 -5.80 -33.48
CA THR A 734 1.03 -4.33 -33.62
C THR A 734 2.33 -3.76 -34.18
N ILE A 735 3.47 -4.21 -33.67
CA ILE A 735 4.80 -3.82 -34.16
C ILE A 735 4.97 -4.24 -35.62
N GLU A 736 4.66 -5.49 -35.95
CA GLU A 736 4.73 -6.00 -37.33
C GLU A 736 3.82 -5.22 -38.30
N ALA A 737 2.62 -4.83 -37.85
CA ALA A 737 1.70 -4.03 -38.66
C ALA A 737 2.23 -2.61 -38.90
N LEU A 738 2.82 -1.98 -37.90
CA LEU A 738 3.51 -0.70 -38.04
C LEU A 738 4.70 -0.79 -38.99
N HIS A 739 5.52 -1.82 -38.91
CA HIS A 739 6.61 -2.06 -39.84
C HIS A 739 6.14 -2.27 -41.30
N LYS A 740 5.02 -2.98 -41.51
CA LYS A 740 4.41 -3.19 -42.84
C LYS A 740 3.97 -1.90 -43.52
N VAL A 741 3.59 -0.88 -42.75
CA VAL A 741 3.26 0.46 -43.29
C VAL A 741 4.45 1.40 -43.32
N ASN A 742 5.68 0.88 -43.19
CA ASN A 742 6.93 1.64 -43.16
C ASN A 742 6.94 2.74 -42.08
N CYS A 743 6.50 2.43 -40.88
CA CYS A 743 6.58 3.33 -39.74
C CYS A 743 8.05 3.71 -39.50
N GLN A 744 8.33 5.01 -39.49
CA GLN A 744 9.67 5.56 -39.33
C GLN A 744 9.92 6.07 -37.89
N CYS A 745 8.91 6.06 -37.05
CA CYS A 745 9.08 6.45 -35.66
C CYS A 745 9.47 5.25 -34.79
N PRO A 746 10.33 5.45 -33.79
CA PRO A 746 10.70 4.37 -32.87
C PRO A 746 9.49 3.84 -32.10
N ILE A 747 9.52 2.55 -31.85
CA ILE A 747 8.51 1.84 -31.05
C ILE A 747 9.17 1.43 -29.75
N TRP A 748 8.60 1.89 -28.65
CA TRP A 748 9.04 1.52 -27.32
C TRP A 748 7.94 0.72 -26.59
N VAL A 749 8.37 -0.26 -25.78
CA VAL A 749 7.46 -1.14 -25.06
C VAL A 749 7.72 -1.08 -23.56
N GLY A 750 6.65 -1.30 -22.76
CA GLY A 750 6.72 -1.38 -21.31
C GLY A 750 5.54 -2.17 -20.75
N GLY A 751 5.68 -2.63 -19.52
CA GLY A 751 4.66 -3.39 -18.80
C GLY A 751 5.25 -4.51 -17.93
N ALA A 752 4.54 -4.91 -16.88
CA ALA A 752 5.07 -5.79 -15.84
C ALA A 752 5.50 -7.20 -16.30
N VAL A 753 5.03 -7.63 -17.48
CA VAL A 753 5.38 -8.93 -18.06
C VAL A 753 6.49 -8.86 -19.10
N LEU A 754 7.03 -7.67 -19.34
CA LEU A 754 8.06 -7.45 -20.36
C LEU A 754 9.45 -7.44 -19.73
N THR A 755 10.40 -8.01 -20.46
CA THR A 755 11.85 -7.91 -20.20
C THR A 755 12.54 -7.39 -21.44
N GLN A 756 13.83 -7.03 -21.34
CA GLN A 756 14.60 -6.63 -22.51
C GLN A 756 14.65 -7.73 -23.58
N GLU A 757 14.79 -9.01 -23.16
CA GLU A 757 14.80 -10.14 -24.09
C GLU A 757 13.48 -10.26 -24.86
N ILE A 758 12.36 -10.10 -24.17
CA ILE A 758 11.03 -10.15 -24.81
C ILE A 758 10.87 -8.98 -25.77
N ALA A 759 11.29 -7.77 -25.40
CA ALA A 759 11.24 -6.60 -26.26
C ALA A 759 12.06 -6.79 -27.54
N ASP A 760 13.24 -7.36 -27.43
CA ASP A 760 14.11 -7.68 -28.58
C ASP A 760 13.47 -8.74 -29.48
N GLU A 761 12.84 -9.79 -28.91
CA GLU A 761 12.18 -10.86 -29.67
C GLU A 761 10.93 -10.39 -30.44
N ILE A 762 10.17 -9.45 -29.85
CA ILE A 762 8.99 -8.91 -30.54
C ILE A 762 9.32 -7.80 -31.53
N GLY A 763 10.59 -7.37 -31.57
CA GLY A 763 11.11 -6.40 -32.53
C GLY A 763 10.81 -4.94 -32.14
N ALA A 764 10.73 -4.64 -30.86
CA ALA A 764 10.64 -3.27 -30.37
C ALA A 764 12.01 -2.57 -30.45
N ASP A 765 12.02 -1.26 -30.70
CA ASP A 765 13.28 -0.49 -30.76
C ASP A 765 13.84 -0.21 -29.35
N TYR A 766 12.94 -0.09 -28.36
CA TYR A 766 13.30 0.26 -26.98
C TYR A 766 12.39 -0.42 -25.96
N TYR A 767 12.93 -0.64 -24.76
CA TYR A 767 12.20 -1.13 -23.58
C TYR A 767 12.40 -0.17 -22.42
N SER A 768 11.39 -0.04 -21.56
CA SER A 768 11.50 0.62 -20.27
C SER A 768 10.79 -0.19 -19.18
N GLU A 769 11.49 -0.39 -18.08
CA GLU A 769 11.02 -1.16 -16.94
C GLU A 769 9.93 -0.41 -16.16
N ASP A 770 10.10 0.91 -16.03
CA ASP A 770 9.18 1.77 -15.27
C ASP A 770 8.95 3.14 -15.93
N ALA A 771 8.16 3.98 -15.23
CA ALA A 771 7.80 5.31 -15.73
C ALA A 771 9.00 6.27 -15.81
N MET A 772 9.96 6.19 -14.89
CA MET A 772 11.15 7.05 -14.91
C MET A 772 12.18 6.57 -15.93
N ALA A 773 12.33 5.25 -16.10
CA ALA A 773 13.11 4.69 -17.21
C ALA A 773 12.57 5.15 -18.56
N SER A 774 11.24 5.24 -18.71
CA SER A 774 10.60 5.81 -19.92
C SER A 774 11.00 7.26 -20.16
N VAL A 775 11.01 8.10 -19.13
CA VAL A 775 11.44 9.51 -19.23
C VAL A 775 12.91 9.62 -19.62
N THR A 776 13.77 8.86 -18.96
CA THR A 776 15.21 8.84 -19.23
C THR A 776 15.49 8.45 -20.68
N LEU A 777 14.81 7.39 -21.15
CA LEU A 777 14.88 6.93 -22.52
C LEU A 777 14.46 8.02 -23.52
N LEU A 778 13.28 8.62 -23.30
CA LEU A 778 12.76 9.64 -24.20
C LEU A 778 13.63 10.90 -24.24
N ASN A 779 14.09 11.37 -23.10
CA ASN A 779 15.02 12.50 -23.06
C ASN A 779 16.28 12.22 -23.87
N HIS A 780 16.88 11.03 -23.71
CA HIS A 780 18.06 10.64 -24.48
C HIS A 780 17.83 10.59 -26.00
N ILE A 781 16.65 10.12 -26.43
CA ILE A 781 16.31 10.02 -27.86
C ILE A 781 16.01 11.40 -28.46
N PHE A 782 15.28 12.22 -27.72
CA PHE A 782 14.86 13.55 -28.23
C PHE A 782 16.02 14.58 -28.17
N ASP A 783 16.90 14.51 -27.18
CA ASP A 783 18.08 15.36 -27.10
C ASP A 783 19.11 15.04 -28.21
N LYS A 784 19.26 13.78 -28.59
CA LYS A 784 20.11 13.35 -29.72
C LYS A 784 19.56 13.74 -31.10
N ARG A 785 18.25 13.98 -31.23
CA ARG A 785 17.62 14.37 -32.50
C ARG A 785 17.46 15.89 -32.61
N GLY A 786 17.86 16.65 -31.59
CA GLY A 786 17.89 18.12 -31.60
C GLY A 786 19.21 18.71 -32.15
N GLU A 787 20.18 17.86 -32.53
CA GLU A 787 21.31 18.18 -33.39
C GLU A 787 20.92 17.75 -34.83
#